data_f5bea98d9949b9bc4bbb8bb953e46510
#
_entry.id   f5bea98d9949b9bc4bbb8bb953e46510
#
_cell.length_a   1.000
_cell.length_b   1.000
_cell.length_c   1.000
_cell.angle_alpha   90.00
_cell.angle_beta   90.00
_cell.angle_gamma   90.00
#
_symmetry.space_group_name_H-M   'P 1'
#
loop_
_entity.id
_entity.type
_entity.pdbx_description
1 polymer ?
#
loop_
_entity_poly.entity_id
_entity_poly.type
_entity_poly.pdbx_seq_one_letter_code
_entity_poly.pdbx_strand_id
1 'polypeptide(L)'
;MSNNTQRSWRDVSRRDVLKAGTAVAGAAGIGAVAQTELAYAQTGGEQATVTIKRDEYGVPHIYAREADSRAPVFYGYGYATAEDRLYQLELYKRYYHGTVAAAIGAGEGDNDWVSFDKAARRNTAGEPSLDAQAQDQLKADQREVLQAFTNGINRYIREVRDSNEMEFHQAFQENGFEPEEFSTEDAAGMFVGSMAFFSGFQLETLNATVVDILTGQTGDEQRAMELLEDLNWGDDPGSPTSTVQSDAGYTPPYTEVGRDNPTSSGTSTTSTPSSSVDVSRGATGERVEASNRITGGDFSIPDDPQAVHESEMERVRTLATGLNELGLPIKYGSNALAVQGDITDSGSSILMGGPQMGFNTPSIMYEAGLHGPEFDIAGITVTGYPFIMFGRNRNGAFTSTAGIDNCLQMFNESITVNEDSPDTYTFQGEEYEIETKEETIEVTDGEDVTYTDRFTRHGVITTWDPENEQAIAQTKSYAGRHMNCWRAYYEQQFAEDAEEFVEVSQRCDYALNFMWADNNGDIAYVHLGRYPDAESVEFDTRLPADGTQYELTKDDYLRAADGEVPAAINPDPGYSAQWNNKPAPEWNNGDLSYSWSTDHRVQRIINMVEHRLSNTGSVGYEFLKDVVYDISFTDLRAIRYKQHLMDALDGADLTDTEQAAMAELESWDHFAQADGDDHEGQYPAGYTIWNETFPHILQEVFAETFGDAYGPASYFLNYDYGRGTLMRVLNPDETALDTAVDYVGDSPDDELVSAFKAAVSSLSGEYDGDPSSWRGDASLHTFNNLALFGMPIGVTSAGSTARMNRGTENHFVRMSDDPTAENILPPGNDGYVAPDGSTGPHYDDQLSMFENFKYKDLLFGDDEIDAATESTQEIARQTDTVTPDDDTTTSDDSTATPDGSTPDSSTPASEDDATPTTGDSVPGFTVLSGAAAVFGSALVWLHKRGGEE
;
A
#
# COMPACT_ATOMS: atom_id res chain seq x y z
N MET A 1 -46.36 -35.76 -10.44
CA MET A 1 -46.24 -34.61 -11.39
C MET A 1 -46.22 -33.35 -10.53
N SER A 2 -45.08 -32.94 -10.13
CA SER A 2 -44.85 -31.71 -9.35
C SER A 2 -43.88 -30.86 -10.19
N ASN A 3 -44.40 -29.78 -10.72
CA ASN A 3 -43.56 -28.77 -11.39
C ASN A 3 -42.88 -27.93 -10.29
N ASN A 4 -41.61 -28.14 -10.14
CA ASN A 4 -40.70 -27.23 -9.44
C ASN A 4 -40.12 -26.29 -10.52
N THR A 5 -40.64 -25.10 -10.59
CA THR A 5 -39.99 -24.01 -11.36
C THR A 5 -38.94 -23.37 -10.47
N GLN A 6 -37.69 -23.75 -10.70
CA GLN A 6 -36.56 -22.95 -10.26
C GLN A 6 -36.61 -21.62 -11.01
N ARG A 7 -36.84 -20.53 -10.31
CA ARG A 7 -36.58 -19.18 -10.85
C ARG A 7 -35.07 -18.97 -10.85
N SER A 8 -34.51 -18.69 -12.00
CA SER A 8 -33.13 -18.29 -12.16
C SER A 8 -32.94 -16.87 -11.60
N TRP A 9 -31.82 -16.61 -10.98
CA TRP A 9 -31.42 -15.32 -10.41
C TRP A 9 -31.24 -14.19 -11.45
N ARG A 10 -31.51 -14.48 -12.72
CA ARG A 10 -31.42 -13.51 -13.83
C ARG A 10 -32.51 -12.42 -13.86
N ASP A 11 -33.51 -12.48 -12.98
CA ASP A 11 -34.67 -11.57 -13.01
C ASP A 11 -34.74 -10.65 -11.77
N VAL A 12 -33.65 -10.51 -11.02
CA VAL A 12 -33.60 -9.57 -9.86
C VAL A 12 -32.72 -8.40 -10.25
N SER A 13 -33.34 -7.27 -10.58
CA SER A 13 -32.60 -6.05 -10.86
C SER A 13 -31.91 -5.53 -9.58
N ARG A 14 -30.75 -4.84 -9.72
CA ARG A 14 -30.08 -4.10 -8.62
C ARG A 14 -31.06 -3.22 -7.83
N ARG A 15 -32.08 -2.71 -8.50
CA ARG A 15 -33.17 -1.92 -7.91
C ARG A 15 -34.00 -2.67 -6.89
N ASP A 16 -34.14 -3.98 -7.03
CA ASP A 16 -34.91 -4.84 -6.09
C ASP A 16 -34.06 -5.19 -4.87
N VAL A 17 -32.76 -5.24 -5.02
CA VAL A 17 -31.78 -5.45 -3.92
C VAL A 17 -31.66 -4.17 -3.07
N LEU A 18 -31.54 -3.00 -3.71
CA LEU A 18 -31.50 -1.70 -3.01
C LEU A 18 -32.80 -1.38 -2.29
N LYS A 19 -33.96 -1.71 -2.87
CA LYS A 19 -35.25 -1.53 -2.19
C LYS A 19 -35.49 -2.48 -1.03
N ALA A 20 -34.82 -3.64 -1.01
CA ALA A 20 -34.84 -4.54 0.14
C ALA A 20 -33.91 -4.04 1.26
N GLY A 21 -32.77 -3.42 0.92
CA GLY A 21 -31.82 -2.85 1.87
C GLY A 21 -32.41 -1.65 2.66
N THR A 22 -33.06 -0.71 1.97
CA THR A 22 -33.64 0.48 2.61
C THR A 22 -34.87 0.25 3.47
N ALA A 23 -35.54 -0.90 3.36
CA ALA A 23 -36.71 -1.24 4.20
C ALA A 23 -36.32 -2.01 5.47
N VAL A 24 -35.10 -2.51 5.60
CA VAL A 24 -34.65 -3.34 6.72
C VAL A 24 -33.70 -2.60 7.65
N ALA A 25 -32.99 -1.57 7.17
CA ALA A 25 -32.01 -0.83 7.97
C ALA A 25 -32.59 -0.03 9.15
N GLY A 26 -33.90 0.24 9.16
CA GLY A 26 -34.56 0.95 10.27
C GLY A 26 -35.10 0.10 11.42
N ALA A 27 -35.07 -1.22 11.33
CA ALA A 27 -35.68 -2.07 12.34
C ALA A 27 -34.90 -3.35 12.72
N ALA A 28 -33.84 -3.69 11.99
CA ALA A 28 -33.10 -4.94 12.22
C ALA A 28 -31.75 -4.74 12.92
N GLY A 29 -31.18 -3.52 12.88
CA GLY A 29 -29.87 -3.24 13.47
C GLY A 29 -29.84 -3.41 15.00
N ILE A 30 -30.90 -3.08 15.67
CA ILE A 30 -30.97 -3.21 17.15
C ILE A 30 -31.42 -4.60 17.60
N GLY A 31 -32.11 -5.36 16.74
CA GLY A 31 -32.63 -6.68 17.09
C GLY A 31 -31.72 -7.86 16.85
N ALA A 32 -30.78 -7.73 15.91
CA ALA A 32 -29.86 -8.81 15.53
C ALA A 32 -28.65 -8.91 16.48
N VAL A 33 -28.12 -7.77 16.93
CA VAL A 33 -27.04 -7.71 17.93
C VAL A 33 -27.52 -8.33 19.25
N ALA A 34 -28.73 -7.95 19.70
CA ALA A 34 -29.33 -8.51 20.92
C ALA A 34 -29.66 -10.02 20.82
N GLN A 35 -29.90 -10.58 19.64
CA GLN A 35 -30.17 -12.03 19.48
C GLN A 35 -28.89 -12.87 19.40
N THR A 36 -27.76 -12.32 18.88
CA THR A 36 -26.46 -13.00 18.90
C THR A 36 -25.85 -13.01 20.29
N GLU A 37 -25.98 -11.96 21.05
CA GLU A 37 -25.58 -11.92 22.47
C GLU A 37 -26.39 -12.89 23.34
N LEU A 38 -27.69 -13.02 23.08
CA LEU A 38 -28.57 -14.01 23.79
C LEU A 38 -28.24 -15.47 23.43
N ALA A 39 -27.78 -15.75 22.20
CA ALA A 39 -27.39 -17.10 21.81
C ALA A 39 -26.05 -17.51 22.43
N TYR A 40 -25.13 -16.57 22.64
CA TYR A 40 -23.84 -16.82 23.27
C TYR A 40 -23.97 -17.05 24.80
N ALA A 41 -24.92 -16.41 25.44
CA ALA A 41 -25.18 -16.56 26.88
C ALA A 41 -25.82 -17.92 27.27
N GLN A 42 -26.28 -18.75 26.31
CA GLN A 42 -26.95 -19.99 26.59
C GLN A 42 -26.11 -21.27 26.51
N THR A 43 -24.86 -21.17 26.03
CA THR A 43 -23.90 -22.30 26.10
C THR A 43 -23.12 -22.23 27.41
N GLY A 44 -23.69 -22.78 28.48
CA GLY A 44 -23.01 -22.84 29.80
C GLY A 44 -21.85 -23.84 29.80
N GLY A 45 -20.69 -23.43 29.19
CA GLY A 45 -19.42 -24.06 29.42
C GLY A 45 -18.60 -23.24 30.45
N GLU A 46 -17.68 -23.84 31.15
CA GLU A 46 -16.74 -23.16 32.03
C GLU A 46 -16.09 -22.00 31.26
N GLN A 47 -16.02 -20.81 31.89
CA GLN A 47 -15.43 -19.63 31.28
C GLN A 47 -13.96 -19.90 31.01
N ALA A 48 -13.57 -19.98 29.72
CA ALA A 48 -12.17 -20.14 29.37
C ALA A 48 -11.40 -18.88 29.82
N THR A 49 -10.39 -19.06 30.64
CA THR A 49 -9.46 -18.01 31.02
C THR A 49 -8.50 -17.80 29.87
N VAL A 50 -8.26 -16.55 29.49
CA VAL A 50 -7.22 -16.16 28.54
C VAL A 50 -6.05 -15.62 29.31
N THR A 51 -4.86 -16.13 29.02
CA THR A 51 -3.61 -15.64 29.60
C THR A 51 -2.84 -14.87 28.53
N ILE A 52 -2.43 -13.64 28.86
CA ILE A 52 -1.56 -12.82 28.02
C ILE A 52 -0.21 -12.74 28.73
N LYS A 53 0.85 -13.20 28.05
CA LYS A 53 2.24 -13.05 28.49
C LYS A 53 2.92 -12.03 27.59
N ARG A 54 3.58 -11.05 28.15
CA ARG A 54 4.38 -10.09 27.38
C ARG A 54 5.86 -10.38 27.57
N ASP A 55 6.58 -10.46 26.47
CA ASP A 55 8.03 -10.70 26.44
C ASP A 55 8.85 -9.43 26.67
N GLU A 56 10.16 -9.52 26.57
CA GLU A 56 11.14 -8.45 26.77
C GLU A 56 11.04 -7.29 25.74
N TYR A 57 10.22 -7.42 24.69
CA TYR A 57 9.89 -6.38 23.71
C TYR A 57 8.42 -5.95 23.77
N GLY A 58 7.71 -6.35 24.82
CA GLY A 58 6.30 -6.04 25.01
C GLY A 58 5.34 -6.81 24.10
N VAL A 59 5.83 -7.77 23.32
CA VAL A 59 5.01 -8.57 22.40
C VAL A 59 4.04 -9.46 23.21
N PRO A 60 2.72 -9.35 22.99
CA PRO A 60 1.76 -10.18 23.69
C PRO A 60 1.65 -11.57 23.07
N HIS A 61 1.82 -12.59 23.89
CA HIS A 61 1.55 -13.99 23.58
C HIS A 61 0.25 -14.41 24.25
N ILE A 62 -0.78 -14.69 23.47
CA ILE A 62 -2.16 -14.92 23.91
C ILE A 62 -2.46 -16.41 23.99
N TYR A 63 -2.76 -16.91 25.17
CA TYR A 63 -3.00 -18.34 25.44
C TYR A 63 -4.42 -18.63 25.83
N ALA A 64 -5.05 -19.59 25.14
CA ALA A 64 -6.31 -20.23 25.50
C ALA A 64 -6.33 -21.72 25.11
N ARG A 65 -5.33 -22.49 25.56
CA ARG A 65 -5.08 -23.88 25.19
C ARG A 65 -6.25 -24.82 25.53
N GLU A 66 -6.99 -24.55 26.61
CA GLU A 66 -8.08 -25.38 27.10
C GLU A 66 -9.45 -25.01 26.52
N ALA A 67 -9.48 -24.08 25.54
CA ALA A 67 -10.72 -23.63 24.92
C ALA A 67 -11.27 -24.63 23.91
N ASP A 68 -12.61 -24.66 23.76
CA ASP A 68 -13.30 -25.52 22.78
C ASP A 68 -13.34 -24.92 21.35
N SER A 69 -12.91 -23.66 21.19
CA SER A 69 -12.87 -22.95 19.90
C SER A 69 -11.68 -21.97 19.83
N ARG A 70 -11.44 -21.39 18.67
CA ARG A 70 -10.41 -20.36 18.47
C ARG A 70 -10.76 -19.00 19.09
N ALA A 71 -12.06 -18.71 19.23
CA ALA A 71 -12.57 -17.41 19.65
C ALA A 71 -11.94 -16.83 20.95
N PRO A 72 -11.66 -17.61 22.02
CA PRO A 72 -11.03 -17.06 23.22
C PRO A 72 -9.63 -16.46 22.99
N VAL A 73 -8.83 -17.04 22.08
CA VAL A 73 -7.51 -16.48 21.73
C VAL A 73 -7.69 -15.10 21.08
N PHE A 74 -8.62 -14.99 20.13
CA PHE A 74 -8.90 -13.72 19.45
C PHE A 74 -9.57 -12.68 20.36
N TYR A 75 -10.32 -13.10 21.38
CA TYR A 75 -10.78 -12.21 22.43
C TYR A 75 -9.61 -11.58 23.22
N GLY A 76 -8.66 -12.39 23.65
CA GLY A 76 -7.45 -11.89 24.31
C GLY A 76 -6.60 -11.03 23.39
N TYR A 77 -6.55 -11.37 22.09
CA TYR A 77 -5.82 -10.60 21.10
C TYR A 77 -6.44 -9.21 20.90
N GLY A 78 -7.76 -9.10 20.76
CA GLY A 78 -8.44 -7.81 20.68
C GLY A 78 -8.26 -6.96 21.96
N TYR A 79 -8.23 -7.59 23.13
CA TYR A 79 -7.94 -6.91 24.38
C TYR A 79 -6.51 -6.35 24.42
N ALA A 80 -5.50 -7.17 24.09
CA ALA A 80 -4.10 -6.74 24.08
C ALA A 80 -3.84 -5.63 23.07
N THR A 81 -4.43 -5.77 21.87
CA THR A 81 -4.32 -4.72 20.83
C THR A 81 -4.92 -3.39 21.29
N ALA A 82 -6.07 -3.44 21.99
CA ALA A 82 -6.68 -2.22 22.54
C ALA A 82 -5.88 -1.63 23.70
N GLU A 83 -5.27 -2.46 24.55
CA GLU A 83 -4.40 -1.99 25.63
C GLU A 83 -3.23 -1.16 25.09
N ASP A 84 -2.61 -1.61 24.00
CA ASP A 84 -1.44 -0.97 23.40
C ASP A 84 -1.78 0.13 22.40
N ARG A 85 -2.93 0.01 21.68
CA ARG A 85 -3.18 0.75 20.43
C ARG A 85 -4.58 1.33 20.29
N LEU A 86 -5.40 1.43 21.35
CA LEU A 86 -6.81 1.83 21.26
C LEU A 86 -7.03 3.12 20.47
N TYR A 87 -6.17 4.12 20.67
CA TYR A 87 -6.31 5.37 19.95
C TYR A 87 -6.17 5.17 18.42
N GLN A 88 -5.18 4.40 18.01
CA GLN A 88 -4.96 4.05 16.59
C GLN A 88 -6.16 3.26 16.01
N LEU A 89 -6.74 2.33 16.78
CA LEU A 89 -7.95 1.60 16.36
C LEU A 89 -9.15 2.54 16.13
N GLU A 90 -9.34 3.50 17.05
CA GLU A 90 -10.41 4.50 16.94
C GLU A 90 -10.28 5.34 15.66
N LEU A 91 -9.04 5.67 15.28
CA LEU A 91 -8.77 6.42 14.05
C LEU A 91 -9.14 5.62 12.79
N TYR A 92 -8.73 4.36 12.75
CA TYR A 92 -9.01 3.49 11.61
C TYR A 92 -10.52 3.23 11.46
N LYS A 93 -11.24 3.11 12.58
CA LYS A 93 -12.70 3.07 12.59
C LYS A 93 -13.30 4.33 11.96
N ARG A 94 -12.86 5.53 12.41
CA ARG A 94 -13.35 6.80 11.89
C ARG A 94 -13.01 7.01 10.42
N TYR A 95 -11.84 6.59 10.00
CA TYR A 95 -11.47 6.60 8.59
C TYR A 95 -12.45 5.75 7.77
N TYR A 96 -12.66 4.51 8.14
CA TYR A 96 -13.56 3.63 7.40
C TYR A 96 -14.97 4.21 7.26
N HIS A 97 -15.51 4.77 8.34
CA HIS A 97 -16.86 5.36 8.32
C HIS A 97 -16.92 6.77 7.77
N GLY A 98 -15.80 7.43 7.51
CA GLY A 98 -15.78 8.86 7.14
C GLY A 98 -16.45 9.70 8.22
N THR A 99 -15.96 9.64 9.46
CA THR A 99 -16.50 10.33 10.65
C THR A 99 -15.44 11.09 11.43
N VAL A 100 -14.39 11.49 10.74
CA VAL A 100 -13.28 12.25 11.31
C VAL A 100 -13.72 13.65 11.69
N ALA A 101 -14.43 14.35 10.81
CA ALA A 101 -14.97 15.69 11.07
C ALA A 101 -15.95 15.72 12.24
N ALA A 102 -16.66 14.61 12.48
CA ALA A 102 -17.55 14.45 13.63
C ALA A 102 -16.80 14.40 14.98
N ALA A 103 -15.52 14.02 14.97
CA ALA A 103 -14.71 13.98 16.19
C ALA A 103 -13.99 15.31 16.45
N ILE A 104 -13.47 15.97 15.42
CA ILE A 104 -12.47 17.02 15.55
C ILE A 104 -12.75 18.26 14.69
N GLY A 105 -13.90 18.34 14.03
CA GLY A 105 -14.30 19.49 13.22
C GLY A 105 -13.84 19.42 11.76
N ALA A 106 -14.10 20.49 11.01
CA ALA A 106 -13.86 20.54 9.56
C ALA A 106 -12.38 20.53 9.14
N GLY A 107 -11.47 20.83 10.07
CA GLY A 107 -10.05 21.01 9.77
C GLY A 107 -9.67 22.43 9.42
N GLU A 108 -8.38 22.71 9.28
CA GLU A 108 -7.82 24.01 8.89
C GLU A 108 -6.67 23.82 7.89
N GLY A 109 -6.53 24.74 6.93
CA GLY A 109 -5.44 24.74 5.96
C GLY A 109 -5.52 23.58 4.97
N ASP A 110 -4.47 22.80 4.88
CA ASP A 110 -4.38 21.62 3.98
C ASP A 110 -5.16 20.40 4.51
N ASN A 111 -5.67 20.47 5.75
CA ASN A 111 -6.44 19.41 6.39
C ASN A 111 -7.94 19.69 6.23
N ASP A 112 -8.55 19.18 5.17
CA ASP A 112 -10.00 19.22 4.92
C ASP A 112 -10.65 17.89 5.28
N TRP A 113 -11.08 17.74 6.54
CA TRP A 113 -11.66 16.48 7.04
C TRP A 113 -13.05 16.21 6.48
N VAL A 114 -13.77 17.23 6.05
CA VAL A 114 -15.06 17.06 5.38
C VAL A 114 -14.85 16.41 4.00
N SER A 115 -13.90 16.90 3.23
CA SER A 115 -13.55 16.30 1.93
C SER A 115 -12.95 14.90 2.11
N PHE A 116 -12.15 14.69 3.15
CA PHE A 116 -11.61 13.39 3.51
C PHE A 116 -12.71 12.37 3.85
N ASP A 117 -13.64 12.72 4.75
CA ASP A 117 -14.76 11.85 5.14
C ASP A 117 -15.65 11.51 3.93
N LYS A 118 -15.89 12.49 3.06
CA LYS A 118 -16.62 12.27 1.82
C LYS A 118 -15.91 11.27 0.89
N ALA A 119 -14.61 11.42 0.71
CA ALA A 119 -13.81 10.51 -0.11
C ALA A 119 -13.76 9.10 0.49
N ALA A 120 -13.61 8.98 1.81
CA ALA A 120 -13.62 7.71 2.54
C ALA A 120 -14.94 6.96 2.37
N ARG A 121 -16.09 7.63 2.57
CA ARG A 121 -17.42 7.03 2.36
C ARG A 121 -17.67 6.56 0.93
N ARG A 122 -17.13 7.29 -0.06
CA ARG A 122 -17.24 6.92 -1.47
C ARG A 122 -16.51 5.64 -1.83
N ASN A 123 -15.52 5.22 -1.04
CA ASN A 123 -14.80 3.97 -1.31
C ASN A 123 -15.70 2.73 -1.21
N THR A 124 -16.76 2.77 -0.43
CA THR A 124 -17.73 1.66 -0.29
C THR A 124 -19.16 2.08 -0.66
N ALA A 125 -19.32 3.25 -1.29
CA ALA A 125 -20.63 3.77 -1.65
C ALA A 125 -21.40 2.82 -2.58
N GLY A 126 -22.65 2.54 -2.23
CA GLY A 126 -23.52 1.64 -2.99
C GLY A 126 -23.28 0.16 -2.75
N GLU A 127 -22.31 -0.22 -1.92
CA GLU A 127 -22.03 -1.61 -1.57
C GLU A 127 -22.90 -2.12 -0.39
N PRO A 128 -23.09 -3.44 -0.24
CA PRO A 128 -23.64 -4.02 0.98
C PRO A 128 -22.75 -3.70 2.18
N SER A 129 -23.34 -3.52 3.38
CA SER A 129 -22.55 -3.37 4.62
C SER A 129 -21.60 -4.55 4.85
N LEU A 130 -20.49 -4.33 5.57
CA LEU A 130 -19.55 -5.41 5.87
C LEU A 130 -20.16 -6.52 6.69
N ASP A 131 -21.15 -6.22 7.55
CA ASP A 131 -21.91 -7.23 8.26
C ASP A 131 -22.70 -8.12 7.29
N ALA A 132 -23.33 -7.56 6.26
CA ALA A 132 -24.02 -8.33 5.23
C ALA A 132 -23.03 -9.18 4.40
N GLN A 133 -21.89 -8.63 4.05
CA GLN A 133 -20.83 -9.37 3.38
C GLN A 133 -20.26 -10.49 4.26
N ALA A 134 -20.06 -10.25 5.56
CA ALA A 134 -19.60 -11.25 6.51
C ALA A 134 -20.61 -12.42 6.66
N GLN A 135 -21.91 -12.13 6.62
CA GLN A 135 -22.93 -13.19 6.64
C GLN A 135 -22.91 -14.07 5.38
N ASP A 136 -22.58 -13.51 4.23
CA ASP A 136 -22.51 -14.22 2.94
C ASP A 136 -21.17 -14.95 2.72
N GLN A 137 -20.06 -14.32 3.06
CA GLN A 137 -18.70 -14.73 2.66
C GLN A 137 -17.94 -15.48 3.75
N LEU A 138 -18.24 -15.26 5.03
CA LEU A 138 -17.56 -15.91 6.15
C LEU A 138 -18.30 -17.14 6.69
N LYS A 139 -17.53 -18.13 7.12
CA LYS A 139 -18.05 -19.27 7.90
C LYS A 139 -18.51 -18.83 9.30
N ALA A 140 -19.30 -19.63 9.97
CA ALA A 140 -19.83 -19.30 11.30
C ALA A 140 -18.72 -19.11 12.35
N ASP A 141 -17.72 -19.98 12.34
CA ASP A 141 -16.55 -19.91 13.23
C ASP A 141 -15.69 -18.68 12.97
N GLN A 142 -15.58 -18.22 11.72
CA GLN A 142 -14.87 -17.00 11.37
C GLN A 142 -15.59 -15.74 11.88
N ARG A 143 -16.91 -15.70 11.76
CA ARG A 143 -17.72 -14.63 12.37
C ARG A 143 -17.61 -14.62 13.88
N GLU A 144 -17.54 -15.81 14.52
CA GLU A 144 -17.30 -15.93 15.95
C GLU A 144 -15.94 -15.33 16.35
N VAL A 145 -14.91 -15.56 15.56
CA VAL A 145 -13.58 -14.97 15.77
C VAL A 145 -13.61 -13.45 15.66
N LEU A 146 -14.23 -12.91 14.62
CA LEU A 146 -14.37 -11.46 14.43
C LEU A 146 -15.11 -10.82 15.61
N GLN A 147 -16.21 -11.42 16.05
CA GLN A 147 -16.97 -10.97 17.22
C GLN A 147 -16.14 -11.06 18.51
N ALA A 148 -15.35 -12.12 18.69
CA ALA A 148 -14.51 -12.29 19.86
C ALA A 148 -13.42 -11.23 19.94
N PHE A 149 -12.76 -10.92 18.83
CA PHE A 149 -11.78 -9.86 18.74
C PHE A 149 -12.39 -8.49 19.11
N THR A 150 -13.53 -8.17 18.51
CA THR A 150 -14.31 -6.95 18.82
C THR A 150 -14.68 -6.86 20.31
N ASN A 151 -15.15 -7.97 20.91
CA ASN A 151 -15.50 -8.03 22.31
C ASN A 151 -14.29 -7.85 23.23
N GLY A 152 -13.08 -8.28 22.80
CA GLY A 152 -11.83 -8.02 23.51
C GLY A 152 -11.50 -6.53 23.58
N ILE A 153 -11.59 -5.83 22.44
CA ILE A 153 -11.42 -4.36 22.38
C ILE A 153 -12.40 -3.67 23.34
N ASN A 154 -13.69 -4.02 23.25
CA ASN A 154 -14.74 -3.43 24.07
C ASN A 154 -14.56 -3.74 25.56
N ARG A 155 -14.00 -4.89 25.90
CA ARG A 155 -13.67 -5.23 27.29
C ARG A 155 -12.65 -4.26 27.86
N TYR A 156 -11.57 -3.95 27.12
CA TYR A 156 -10.58 -2.99 27.54
C TYR A 156 -11.17 -1.58 27.71
N ILE A 157 -11.98 -1.11 26.75
CA ILE A 157 -12.68 0.19 26.83
C ILE A 157 -13.51 0.30 28.11
N ARG A 158 -14.32 -0.74 28.43
CA ARG A 158 -15.13 -0.77 29.66
C ARG A 158 -14.28 -0.77 30.93
N GLU A 159 -13.20 -1.53 30.95
CA GLU A 159 -12.30 -1.57 32.11
C GLU A 159 -11.66 -0.22 32.40
N VAL A 160 -11.20 0.50 31.37
CA VAL A 160 -10.64 1.85 31.55
C VAL A 160 -11.73 2.81 32.04
N ARG A 161 -12.93 2.80 31.49
CA ARG A 161 -14.05 3.65 31.94
C ARG A 161 -14.45 3.41 33.39
N ASP A 162 -14.44 2.17 33.82
CA ASP A 162 -14.85 1.77 35.17
C ASP A 162 -13.71 1.88 36.19
N SER A 163 -12.47 2.06 35.74
CA SER A 163 -11.27 2.12 36.57
C SER A 163 -11.05 3.53 37.16
N ASN A 164 -10.42 3.57 38.34
CA ASN A 164 -9.84 4.80 38.87
C ASN A 164 -8.31 4.82 38.75
N GLU A 165 -7.72 3.79 38.19
CA GLU A 165 -6.26 3.60 38.11
C GLU A 165 -5.78 3.52 36.65
N MET A 166 -6.66 3.12 35.71
CA MET A 166 -6.38 3.10 34.28
C MET A 166 -6.91 4.38 33.63
N GLU A 167 -6.23 4.89 32.66
CA GLU A 167 -6.60 6.09 31.91
C GLU A 167 -6.49 5.81 30.41
N PHE A 168 -7.33 6.49 29.62
CA PHE A 168 -7.21 6.43 28.17
C PHE A 168 -5.94 7.15 27.70
N HIS A 169 -5.47 6.77 26.52
CA HIS A 169 -4.35 7.42 25.85
C HIS A 169 -4.53 8.95 25.84
N GLN A 170 -3.42 9.70 26.07
CA GLN A 170 -3.41 11.16 26.19
C GLN A 170 -4.19 11.87 25.08
N ALA A 171 -4.08 11.39 23.85
CA ALA A 171 -4.70 12.01 22.68
C ALA A 171 -6.25 12.06 22.75
N PHE A 172 -6.92 11.16 23.47
CA PHE A 172 -8.37 11.27 23.68
C PHE A 172 -8.73 12.53 24.46
N GLN A 173 -7.93 12.86 25.49
CA GLN A 173 -8.15 14.07 26.30
C GLN A 173 -7.79 15.33 25.52
N GLU A 174 -6.71 15.32 24.74
CA GLU A 174 -6.25 16.44 23.93
C GLU A 174 -7.23 16.79 22.83
N ASN A 175 -7.84 15.78 22.20
CA ASN A 175 -8.81 15.95 21.13
C ASN A 175 -10.27 16.06 21.63
N GLY A 176 -10.50 15.88 22.93
CA GLY A 176 -11.79 16.17 23.58
C GLY A 176 -12.90 15.16 23.29
N PHE A 177 -12.57 13.91 22.92
CA PHE A 177 -13.53 12.84 22.77
C PHE A 177 -13.10 11.56 23.51
N GLU A 178 -14.03 10.62 23.69
CA GLU A 178 -13.75 9.33 24.30
C GLU A 178 -14.04 8.22 23.27
N PRO A 179 -13.34 7.05 23.33
CA PRO A 179 -13.60 5.95 22.44
C PRO A 179 -14.98 5.36 22.70
N GLU A 180 -15.72 5.05 21.65
CA GLU A 180 -16.97 4.28 21.72
C GLU A 180 -16.68 2.78 21.58
N GLU A 181 -17.62 1.94 22.00
CA GLU A 181 -17.52 0.49 21.79
C GLU A 181 -17.57 0.18 20.28
N PHE A 182 -16.80 -0.81 19.87
CA PHE A 182 -16.68 -1.25 18.49
C PHE A 182 -17.79 -2.26 18.14
N SER A 183 -18.32 -2.16 16.94
CA SER A 183 -19.11 -3.21 16.30
C SER A 183 -18.21 -4.18 15.51
N THR A 184 -18.76 -5.29 15.04
CA THR A 184 -18.07 -6.19 14.09
C THR A 184 -17.79 -5.52 12.76
N GLU A 185 -18.65 -4.59 12.34
CA GLU A 185 -18.46 -3.80 11.13
C GLU A 185 -17.26 -2.84 11.29
N ASP A 186 -17.07 -2.24 12.48
CA ASP A 186 -15.89 -1.41 12.76
C ASP A 186 -14.60 -2.24 12.68
N ALA A 187 -14.58 -3.41 13.32
CA ALA A 187 -13.41 -4.28 13.30
C ALA A 187 -13.08 -4.81 11.88
N ALA A 188 -14.09 -5.14 11.09
CA ALA A 188 -13.90 -5.49 9.68
C ALA A 188 -13.50 -4.28 8.84
N GLY A 189 -14.07 -3.10 9.14
CA GLY A 189 -13.81 -1.84 8.45
C GLY A 189 -12.37 -1.36 8.57
N MET A 190 -11.71 -1.58 9.70
CA MET A 190 -10.28 -1.28 9.87
C MET A 190 -9.43 -2.01 8.81
N PHE A 191 -9.73 -3.28 8.53
CA PHE A 191 -9.09 -4.04 7.47
C PHE A 191 -9.46 -3.52 6.08
N VAL A 192 -10.75 -3.36 5.80
CA VAL A 192 -11.24 -2.99 4.47
C VAL A 192 -10.77 -1.59 4.07
N GLY A 193 -10.84 -0.62 4.98
CA GLY A 193 -10.44 0.76 4.74
C GLY A 193 -8.99 0.89 4.27
N SER A 194 -8.08 0.12 4.88
CA SER A 194 -6.66 0.16 4.53
C SER A 194 -6.26 -0.80 3.42
N MET A 195 -6.80 -2.04 3.37
CA MET A 195 -6.37 -3.03 2.38
C MET A 195 -7.00 -2.84 1.00
N ALA A 196 -8.24 -2.35 0.90
CA ALA A 196 -8.85 -2.03 -0.40
C ALA A 196 -8.08 -0.96 -1.17
N PHE A 197 -7.36 -0.11 -0.45
CA PHE A 197 -6.50 0.91 -1.04
C PHE A 197 -5.39 0.31 -1.94
N PHE A 198 -4.84 -0.87 -1.61
CA PHE A 198 -3.84 -1.56 -2.45
C PHE A 198 -4.40 -2.08 -3.78
N SER A 199 -5.71 -2.06 -3.96
CA SER A 199 -6.39 -2.43 -5.21
C SER A 199 -7.12 -1.24 -5.83
N GLY A 200 -6.91 -0.03 -5.31
CA GLY A 200 -7.59 1.20 -5.71
C GLY A 200 -6.81 2.08 -6.70
N PHE A 201 -5.74 1.54 -7.29
CA PHE A 201 -4.90 2.29 -8.23
C PHE A 201 -5.53 2.35 -9.61
N GLN A 202 -5.29 3.46 -10.29
CA GLN A 202 -5.73 3.70 -11.66
C GLN A 202 -4.93 4.83 -12.30
N LEU A 203 -4.71 4.74 -13.59
CA LEU A 203 -4.04 5.78 -14.38
C LEU A 203 -4.81 6.16 -15.64
N GLU A 204 -6.04 5.66 -15.84
CA GLU A 204 -6.81 5.88 -17.06
C GLU A 204 -6.99 7.38 -17.35
N THR A 205 -7.22 8.21 -16.32
CA THR A 205 -7.37 9.67 -16.50
C THR A 205 -6.04 10.35 -16.83
N LEU A 206 -4.91 9.86 -16.30
CA LEU A 206 -3.58 10.35 -16.65
C LEU A 206 -3.23 9.95 -18.08
N ASN A 207 -3.48 8.70 -18.45
CA ASN A 207 -3.28 8.21 -19.81
C ASN A 207 -4.11 9.01 -20.80
N ALA A 208 -5.40 9.26 -20.51
CA ALA A 208 -6.27 10.10 -21.32
C ALA A 208 -5.72 11.51 -21.49
N THR A 209 -5.18 12.11 -20.44
CA THR A 209 -4.56 13.44 -20.48
C THR A 209 -3.33 13.45 -21.38
N VAL A 210 -2.45 12.44 -21.28
CA VAL A 210 -1.27 12.30 -22.14
C VAL A 210 -1.68 12.16 -23.61
N VAL A 211 -2.67 11.29 -23.91
CA VAL A 211 -3.17 11.08 -25.28
C VAL A 211 -3.80 12.34 -25.85
N ASP A 212 -4.61 13.08 -25.08
CA ASP A 212 -5.24 14.31 -25.54
C ASP A 212 -4.19 15.39 -25.90
N ILE A 213 -3.23 15.65 -25.02
CA ILE A 213 -2.17 16.63 -25.27
C ILE A 213 -1.35 16.23 -26.51
N LEU A 214 -0.96 14.95 -26.62
CA LEU A 214 -0.20 14.46 -27.77
C LEU A 214 -0.99 14.51 -29.07
N THR A 215 -2.28 14.18 -29.03
CA THR A 215 -3.18 14.29 -30.18
C THR A 215 -3.33 15.75 -30.61
N GLY A 216 -3.48 16.66 -29.65
CA GLY A 216 -3.52 18.13 -29.91
C GLY A 216 -2.23 18.66 -30.55
N GLN A 217 -1.06 18.14 -30.14
CA GLN A 217 0.25 18.56 -30.68
C GLN A 217 0.53 17.95 -32.07
N THR A 218 0.26 16.67 -32.25
CA THR A 218 0.58 15.93 -33.47
C THR A 218 -0.49 16.04 -34.53
N GLY A 219 -1.76 16.25 -34.14
CA GLY A 219 -2.94 16.09 -34.99
C GLY A 219 -3.20 14.63 -35.40
N ASP A 220 -2.63 13.66 -34.66
CA ASP A 220 -2.66 12.23 -35.00
C ASP A 220 -2.81 11.41 -33.71
N GLU A 221 -4.02 10.91 -33.47
CA GLU A 221 -4.36 10.09 -32.30
C GLU A 221 -3.59 8.76 -32.29
N GLN A 222 -3.40 8.14 -33.46
CA GLN A 222 -2.61 6.92 -33.54
C GLN A 222 -1.17 7.15 -33.05
N ARG A 223 -0.59 8.29 -33.42
CA ARG A 223 0.75 8.66 -32.97
C ARG A 223 0.80 8.93 -31.45
N ALA A 224 -0.26 9.53 -30.90
CA ALA A 224 -0.38 9.73 -29.46
C ALA A 224 -0.46 8.38 -28.71
N MET A 225 -1.22 7.42 -29.23
CA MET A 225 -1.30 6.06 -28.67
C MET A 225 0.04 5.31 -28.77
N GLU A 226 0.79 5.44 -29.87
CA GLU A 226 2.13 4.86 -30.00
C GLU A 226 3.10 5.41 -28.92
N LEU A 227 3.02 6.70 -28.61
CA LEU A 227 3.82 7.32 -27.56
C LEU A 227 3.36 6.90 -26.15
N LEU A 228 2.06 6.77 -25.92
CA LEU A 228 1.54 6.18 -24.68
C LEU A 228 2.02 4.74 -24.52
N GLU A 229 2.03 3.96 -25.60
CA GLU A 229 2.52 2.57 -25.60
C GLU A 229 3.99 2.46 -25.23
N ASP A 230 4.81 3.46 -25.55
CA ASP A 230 6.21 3.51 -25.09
C ASP A 230 6.35 3.80 -23.58
N LEU A 231 5.33 4.40 -22.96
CA LEU A 231 5.30 4.72 -21.54
C LEU A 231 4.58 3.67 -20.69
N ASN A 232 3.51 3.10 -21.23
CA ASN A 232 2.58 2.24 -20.50
C ASN A 232 2.11 1.06 -21.37
N TRP A 233 2.89 0.00 -21.39
CA TRP A 233 2.58 -1.24 -22.11
C TRP A 233 2.10 -2.34 -21.17
N GLY A 234 1.19 -3.19 -21.63
CA GLY A 234 0.57 -4.23 -20.78
C GLY A 234 1.44 -5.47 -20.58
N ASP A 235 2.30 -5.80 -21.55
CA ASP A 235 3.11 -7.03 -21.52
C ASP A 235 4.52 -6.83 -22.07
N ASP A 236 5.51 -6.65 -21.20
CA ASP A 236 6.92 -6.75 -21.59
C ASP A 236 7.41 -8.19 -21.34
N PRO A 237 7.70 -8.97 -22.38
CA PRO A 237 8.18 -10.34 -22.21
C PRO A 237 9.56 -10.42 -21.55
N GLY A 238 10.31 -9.31 -21.50
CA GLY A 238 11.59 -9.21 -20.81
C GLY A 238 11.48 -8.90 -19.33
N SER A 239 10.30 -8.64 -18.79
CA SER A 239 10.12 -8.31 -17.37
C SER A 239 10.45 -9.50 -16.49
N PRO A 240 11.17 -9.28 -15.35
CA PRO A 240 11.41 -10.35 -14.38
C PRO A 240 10.10 -10.76 -13.70
N THR A 241 9.89 -12.06 -13.55
CA THR A 241 8.65 -12.63 -12.98
C THR A 241 8.91 -13.42 -11.71
N SER A 242 7.83 -13.68 -10.95
CA SER A 242 7.91 -14.40 -9.68
C SER A 242 7.82 -15.91 -9.81
N THR A 243 7.19 -16.42 -10.89
CA THR A 243 6.94 -17.85 -11.05
C THR A 243 7.96 -18.55 -11.94
N VAL A 244 8.39 -17.90 -13.02
CA VAL A 244 9.37 -18.41 -13.99
C VAL A 244 10.22 -17.24 -14.46
N GLN A 245 11.54 -17.44 -14.56
CA GLN A 245 12.38 -16.38 -15.13
C GLN A 245 12.23 -16.34 -16.67
N SER A 246 11.95 -15.14 -17.18
CA SER A 246 11.89 -14.91 -18.64
C SER A 246 13.28 -15.02 -19.24
N ASP A 247 13.40 -15.73 -20.37
CA ASP A 247 14.61 -15.76 -21.19
C ASP A 247 14.70 -14.57 -22.16
N ALA A 248 13.67 -13.72 -22.21
CA ALA A 248 13.48 -12.65 -23.21
C ALA A 248 13.89 -11.28 -22.67
N GLY A 249 14.60 -11.05 -21.67
CA GLY A 249 14.97 -9.73 -21.17
C GLY A 249 16.47 -9.49 -21.07
N TYR A 250 16.83 -8.22 -21.02
CA TYR A 250 18.17 -7.81 -20.66
C TYR A 250 18.40 -8.03 -19.17
N THR A 251 19.33 -8.91 -18.82
CA THR A 251 19.78 -9.07 -17.45
C THR A 251 21.15 -8.39 -17.32
N PRO A 252 21.23 -7.23 -16.66
CA PRO A 252 22.51 -6.57 -16.47
C PRO A 252 23.46 -7.50 -15.70
N PRO A 253 24.77 -7.42 -15.95
CA PRO A 253 25.75 -8.18 -15.19
C PRO A 253 25.64 -7.87 -13.69
N TYR A 254 25.82 -8.89 -12.85
CA TYR A 254 25.83 -8.66 -11.41
C TYR A 254 26.99 -7.73 -11.04
N THR A 255 26.64 -6.60 -10.43
CA THR A 255 27.61 -5.64 -9.89
C THR A 255 27.70 -5.86 -8.39
N GLU A 256 28.86 -6.30 -7.90
CA GLU A 256 29.13 -6.39 -6.47
C GLU A 256 29.25 -5.00 -5.89
N VAL A 257 28.39 -4.69 -4.94
CA VAL A 257 28.47 -3.44 -4.17
C VAL A 257 29.37 -3.74 -2.98
N GLY A 258 30.54 -3.15 -2.95
CA GLY A 258 31.68 -3.54 -2.09
C GLY A 258 31.51 -3.26 -0.59
N ARG A 259 30.27 -3.37 -0.04
CA ARG A 259 30.01 -3.15 1.39
C ARG A 259 29.40 -4.38 2.02
N ASP A 260 30.10 -4.93 3.01
CA ASP A 260 29.62 -6.06 3.81
C ASP A 260 28.50 -5.58 4.78
N ASN A 261 27.46 -6.39 4.93
CA ASN A 261 26.46 -6.23 5.97
C ASN A 261 27.15 -6.24 7.36
N PRO A 262 27.04 -5.20 8.18
CA PRO A 262 27.75 -5.08 9.46
C PRO A 262 27.37 -6.16 10.49
N THR A 263 26.25 -6.86 10.26
CA THR A 263 25.79 -7.93 11.16
C THR A 263 26.04 -9.35 10.63
N SER A 264 26.54 -9.47 9.39
CA SER A 264 26.87 -10.77 8.80
C SER A 264 28.03 -11.42 9.58
N SER A 265 27.80 -12.60 10.13
CA SER A 265 28.82 -13.40 10.78
C SER A 265 29.74 -14.16 9.81
N GLY A 266 29.54 -13.93 8.51
CA GLY A 266 30.35 -14.52 7.44
C GLY A 266 31.75 -13.94 7.42
N THR A 267 32.77 -14.77 7.35
CA THR A 267 34.13 -14.32 7.08
C THR A 267 34.15 -13.66 5.71
N SER A 268 34.30 -12.33 5.69
CA SER A 268 34.58 -11.57 4.47
C SER A 268 35.76 -12.22 3.75
N THR A 269 35.48 -12.90 2.66
CA THR A 269 36.53 -13.15 1.68
C THR A 269 36.63 -11.89 0.87
N THR A 270 37.58 -11.03 1.22
CA THR A 270 38.05 -9.97 0.32
C THR A 270 38.54 -10.66 -0.95
N SER A 271 37.61 -10.95 -1.83
CA SER A 271 37.93 -11.31 -3.20
C SER A 271 38.32 -10.03 -3.90
N THR A 272 39.55 -9.97 -4.31
CA THR A 272 39.97 -9.04 -5.37
C THR A 272 38.94 -9.08 -6.48
N PRO A 273 38.51 -7.95 -7.07
CA PRO A 273 37.48 -7.95 -8.11
C PRO A 273 37.88 -8.96 -9.19
N SER A 274 37.28 -10.11 -9.20
CA SER A 274 37.41 -11.07 -10.25
C SER A 274 36.50 -10.61 -11.38
N SER A 275 37.09 -10.54 -12.56
CA SER A 275 36.42 -10.31 -13.83
C SER A 275 34.97 -10.76 -13.82
N SER A 276 34.08 -9.81 -14.17
CA SER A 276 32.66 -10.06 -14.43
C SER A 276 32.40 -11.46 -14.96
N VAL A 277 31.66 -12.26 -14.20
CA VAL A 277 31.08 -13.48 -14.77
C VAL A 277 30.02 -12.96 -15.73
N ASP A 278 30.29 -13.14 -17.01
CA ASP A 278 29.40 -12.81 -18.09
C ASP A 278 28.18 -13.74 -18.02
N VAL A 279 27.16 -13.32 -17.30
CA VAL A 279 25.83 -13.95 -17.28
C VAL A 279 24.93 -13.17 -18.26
N SER A 280 25.52 -12.71 -19.36
CA SER A 280 24.74 -12.17 -20.46
C SER A 280 23.92 -13.31 -21.10
N ARG A 281 22.72 -13.54 -20.61
CA ARG A 281 21.64 -14.15 -21.42
C ARG A 281 21.20 -13.03 -22.38
N GLY A 282 21.79 -12.98 -23.54
CA GLY A 282 21.27 -12.13 -24.62
C GLY A 282 19.81 -12.51 -24.88
N ALA A 283 18.96 -11.54 -25.18
CA ALA A 283 17.58 -11.79 -25.57
C ALA A 283 17.57 -12.85 -26.68
N THR A 284 17.15 -14.07 -26.34
CA THR A 284 17.07 -15.20 -27.28
C THR A 284 15.67 -15.40 -27.82
N GLY A 285 14.70 -14.60 -27.28
CA GLY A 285 13.32 -14.58 -27.71
C GLY A 285 13.12 -13.83 -29.06
N GLU A 286 12.04 -14.08 -29.72
CA GLU A 286 11.59 -13.31 -30.88
C GLU A 286 11.24 -11.89 -30.38
N ARG A 287 11.89 -10.85 -30.92
CA ARG A 287 11.57 -9.45 -30.55
C ARG A 287 10.14 -9.13 -30.98
N VAL A 288 9.41 -8.45 -30.14
CA VAL A 288 8.07 -7.96 -30.44
C VAL A 288 8.21 -6.56 -31.04
N GLU A 289 7.81 -6.44 -32.34
CA GLU A 289 7.74 -5.13 -32.98
C GLU A 289 6.62 -4.29 -32.34
N ALA A 290 6.81 -2.98 -32.20
CA ALA A 290 5.83 -2.04 -31.66
C ALA A 290 4.43 -2.19 -32.29
N SER A 291 4.39 -2.49 -33.62
CA SER A 291 3.15 -2.68 -34.34
C SER A 291 2.34 -3.94 -33.99
N ASN A 292 2.92 -4.87 -33.22
CA ASN A 292 2.25 -6.12 -32.81
C ASN A 292 1.81 -6.07 -31.33
N ARG A 293 1.98 -4.92 -30.68
CA ARG A 293 1.51 -4.73 -29.31
C ARG A 293 -0.02 -4.72 -29.27
N ILE A 294 -0.59 -5.00 -28.09
CA ILE A 294 -2.04 -4.91 -27.89
C ILE A 294 -2.43 -3.43 -27.99
N THR A 295 -2.67 -2.96 -29.21
CA THR A 295 -3.22 -1.64 -29.47
C THR A 295 -4.64 -1.81 -29.98
N GLY A 296 -5.60 -1.23 -29.30
CA GLY A 296 -6.87 -0.93 -29.92
C GLY A 296 -8.06 -1.76 -29.47
N GLY A 297 -8.48 -1.54 -28.23
CA GLY A 297 -9.89 -1.47 -27.92
C GLY A 297 -10.40 -0.05 -28.18
N ASP A 298 -11.71 0.12 -28.23
CA ASP A 298 -12.35 1.44 -28.23
C ASP A 298 -12.09 2.12 -26.87
N PHE A 299 -11.99 3.44 -26.88
CA PHE A 299 -11.86 4.24 -25.63
C PHE A 299 -12.62 5.56 -25.80
N SER A 300 -12.84 6.27 -24.70
CA SER A 300 -13.51 7.57 -24.71
C SER A 300 -12.76 8.58 -23.86
N ILE A 301 -12.08 9.51 -24.50
CA ILE A 301 -11.42 10.62 -23.82
C ILE A 301 -12.47 11.66 -23.44
N PRO A 302 -12.56 12.09 -22.16
CA PRO A 302 -13.41 13.20 -21.74
C PRO A 302 -13.09 14.48 -22.53
N ASP A 303 -14.05 15.39 -22.65
CA ASP A 303 -13.87 16.68 -23.36
C ASP A 303 -12.79 17.57 -22.70
N ASP A 304 -12.61 17.46 -21.38
CA ASP A 304 -11.51 18.09 -20.62
C ASP A 304 -10.83 17.02 -19.73
N PRO A 305 -9.97 16.16 -20.29
CA PRO A 305 -9.36 15.07 -19.56
C PRO A 305 -8.41 15.58 -18.47
N GLN A 306 -7.80 16.76 -18.65
CA GLN A 306 -6.96 17.38 -17.64
C GLN A 306 -7.77 17.75 -16.40
N ALA A 307 -8.93 18.42 -16.55
CA ALA A 307 -9.78 18.76 -15.41
C ALA A 307 -10.32 17.52 -14.70
N VAL A 308 -10.67 16.48 -15.45
CA VAL A 308 -11.07 15.17 -14.88
C VAL A 308 -9.92 14.57 -14.07
N HIS A 309 -8.72 14.53 -14.64
CA HIS A 309 -7.53 14.02 -13.96
C HIS A 309 -7.22 14.82 -12.69
N GLU A 310 -7.26 16.15 -12.75
CA GLU A 310 -7.05 17.02 -11.59
C GLU A 310 -8.08 16.75 -10.48
N SER A 311 -9.34 16.50 -10.83
CA SER A 311 -10.41 16.15 -9.88
C SER A 311 -10.15 14.81 -9.20
N GLU A 312 -9.78 13.78 -9.97
CA GLU A 312 -9.42 12.46 -9.41
C GLU A 312 -8.17 12.54 -8.55
N MET A 313 -7.17 13.31 -8.97
CA MET A 313 -5.95 13.52 -8.21
C MET A 313 -6.18 14.27 -6.91
N GLU A 314 -7.10 15.24 -6.89
CA GLU A 314 -7.48 15.93 -5.65
C GLU A 314 -8.16 14.97 -4.67
N ARG A 315 -9.05 14.10 -5.16
CA ARG A 315 -9.66 13.03 -4.35
C ARG A 315 -8.61 12.09 -3.77
N VAL A 316 -7.70 11.60 -4.60
CA VAL A 316 -6.62 10.70 -4.17
C VAL A 316 -5.67 11.41 -3.21
N ARG A 317 -5.33 12.68 -3.46
CA ARG A 317 -4.50 13.48 -2.56
C ARG A 317 -5.18 13.68 -1.20
N THR A 318 -6.45 14.01 -1.18
CA THR A 318 -7.24 14.17 0.05
C THR A 318 -7.21 12.89 0.87
N LEU A 319 -7.45 11.73 0.23
CA LEU A 319 -7.33 10.44 0.89
C LEU A 319 -5.89 10.13 1.35
N ALA A 320 -4.92 10.35 0.49
CA ALA A 320 -3.51 10.08 0.80
C ALA A 320 -3.00 10.98 1.94
N THR A 321 -3.38 12.25 1.95
CA THR A 321 -3.04 13.17 3.05
C THR A 321 -3.67 12.71 4.34
N GLY A 322 -4.97 12.42 4.34
CA GLY A 322 -5.66 11.91 5.50
C GLY A 322 -5.11 10.57 5.98
N LEU A 323 -4.83 9.64 5.07
CA LEU A 323 -4.20 8.36 5.41
C LEU A 323 -2.80 8.55 6.02
N ASN A 324 -2.00 9.48 5.48
CA ASN A 324 -0.69 9.80 6.03
C ASN A 324 -0.79 10.41 7.43
N GLU A 325 -1.75 11.30 7.64
CA GLU A 325 -2.04 11.87 8.96
C GLU A 325 -2.52 10.82 9.97
N LEU A 326 -3.23 9.78 9.49
CA LEU A 326 -3.66 8.64 10.28
C LEU A 326 -2.57 7.58 10.46
N GLY A 327 -1.41 7.73 9.81
CA GLY A 327 -0.34 6.73 9.81
C GLY A 327 -0.70 5.43 9.10
N LEU A 328 -1.68 5.46 8.25
CA LEU A 328 -2.00 4.33 7.37
C LEU A 328 -0.99 4.24 6.23
N PRO A 329 -0.75 3.06 5.67
CA PRO A 329 0.30 2.86 4.68
C PRO A 329 -0.01 3.61 3.40
N ILE A 330 0.80 4.63 3.11
CA ILE A 330 0.77 5.32 1.81
C ILE A 330 2.01 5.01 0.97
N LYS A 331 3.01 4.40 1.57
CA LYS A 331 4.17 3.93 0.83
C LYS A 331 3.83 2.59 0.21
N TYR A 332 3.92 2.54 -1.12
CA TYR A 332 3.73 1.30 -1.87
C TYR A 332 5.06 0.66 -2.13
N GLY A 333 5.17 -0.53 -1.69
CA GLY A 333 6.29 -1.37 -1.96
C GLY A 333 6.31 -2.49 -0.93
N SER A 334 6.83 -3.61 -1.33
CA SER A 334 7.12 -4.72 -0.43
C SER A 334 8.07 -5.64 -1.16
N ASN A 335 9.03 -6.19 -0.46
CA ASN A 335 9.90 -7.19 -1.02
C ASN A 335 9.74 -8.52 -0.28
N ALA A 336 9.94 -9.61 -0.98
CA ALA A 336 9.91 -10.95 -0.42
C ALA A 336 10.78 -11.90 -1.25
N LEU A 337 11.29 -12.92 -0.59
CA LEU A 337 12.05 -14.00 -1.22
C LEU A 337 11.73 -15.30 -0.50
N ALA A 338 11.21 -16.29 -1.23
CA ALA A 338 11.06 -17.67 -0.77
C ALA A 338 12.03 -18.57 -1.54
N VAL A 339 12.76 -19.44 -0.85
CA VAL A 339 13.73 -20.34 -1.45
C VAL A 339 13.44 -21.78 -1.02
N GLN A 340 13.31 -22.66 -2.00
CA GLN A 340 13.02 -24.08 -1.81
C GLN A 340 14.18 -24.80 -1.13
N GLY A 341 13.87 -25.78 -0.29
CA GLY A 341 14.86 -26.53 0.46
C GLY A 341 15.95 -27.18 -0.39
N ASP A 342 15.62 -27.63 -1.59
CA ASP A 342 16.55 -28.31 -2.49
C ASP A 342 17.77 -27.47 -2.92
N ILE A 343 17.65 -26.14 -2.90
CA ILE A 343 18.72 -25.22 -3.25
C ILE A 343 19.25 -24.41 -2.05
N THR A 344 18.82 -24.73 -0.84
CA THR A 344 19.40 -24.14 0.37
C THR A 344 20.57 -24.99 0.93
N ASP A 345 21.43 -24.38 1.73
CA ASP A 345 22.55 -25.06 2.37
C ASP A 345 22.11 -25.99 3.52
N SER A 346 20.94 -25.72 4.10
CA SER A 346 20.36 -26.51 5.20
C SER A 346 19.44 -27.62 4.73
N GLY A 347 19.00 -27.63 3.48
CA GLY A 347 17.95 -28.52 2.98
C GLY A 347 16.54 -28.14 3.45
N SER A 348 16.37 -26.98 4.09
CA SER A 348 15.10 -26.45 4.58
C SER A 348 14.69 -25.24 3.78
N SER A 349 13.40 -25.05 3.56
CA SER A 349 12.91 -23.80 2.93
C SER A 349 13.19 -22.57 3.79
N ILE A 350 13.43 -21.45 3.15
CA ILE A 350 13.63 -20.16 3.81
C ILE A 350 12.75 -19.08 3.20
N LEU A 351 12.31 -18.14 4.03
CA LEU A 351 11.45 -17.03 3.61
C LEU A 351 11.95 -15.72 4.23
N MET A 352 11.91 -14.66 3.44
CA MET A 352 12.12 -13.28 3.84
C MET A 352 10.92 -12.47 3.43
N GLY A 353 10.47 -11.55 4.28
CA GLY A 353 9.47 -10.55 3.95
C GLY A 353 9.87 -9.17 4.48
N GLY A 354 9.44 -8.13 3.78
CA GLY A 354 9.68 -6.74 4.15
C GLY A 354 8.63 -5.82 3.51
N PRO A 355 7.44 -5.69 4.12
CA PRO A 355 6.44 -4.74 3.67
C PRO A 355 6.97 -3.31 3.84
N GLN A 356 6.92 -2.51 2.77
CA GLN A 356 7.39 -1.13 2.75
C GLN A 356 6.19 -0.20 2.93
N MET A 357 5.86 0.08 4.18
CA MET A 357 4.79 0.99 4.58
C MET A 357 5.39 2.27 5.19
N GLY A 358 4.67 3.07 5.92
CA GLY A 358 5.19 4.28 6.57
C GLY A 358 6.15 3.99 7.73
N PHE A 359 6.96 5.00 8.10
CA PHE A 359 7.76 5.01 9.32
C PHE A 359 7.12 5.94 10.35
N ASN A 360 6.32 5.39 11.23
CA ASN A 360 5.47 6.14 12.16
C ASN A 360 5.72 5.73 13.61
N THR A 361 5.32 6.58 14.52
CA THR A 361 5.28 6.34 15.96
C THR A 361 3.89 6.64 16.51
N PRO A 362 3.15 5.67 17.05
CA PRO A 362 3.48 4.24 17.08
C PRO A 362 3.55 3.62 15.66
N SER A 363 4.16 2.43 15.54
CA SER A 363 4.17 1.71 14.25
C SER A 363 2.75 1.45 13.75
N ILE A 364 2.56 1.46 12.43
CA ILE A 364 1.31 1.00 11.82
C ILE A 364 1.11 -0.51 12.01
N MET A 365 2.18 -1.22 12.33
CA MET A 365 2.17 -2.65 12.54
C MET A 365 2.21 -3.03 14.01
N TYR A 366 1.80 -4.25 14.29
CA TYR A 366 1.71 -4.82 15.62
C TYR A 366 2.11 -6.28 15.60
N GLU A 367 2.97 -6.71 16.52
CA GLU A 367 3.43 -8.08 16.65
C GLU A 367 2.67 -8.80 17.76
N ALA A 368 2.31 -10.07 17.54
CA ALA A 368 1.67 -10.92 18.54
C ALA A 368 1.92 -12.41 18.31
N GLY A 369 1.81 -13.19 19.38
CA GLY A 369 1.75 -14.64 19.37
C GLY A 369 0.34 -15.14 19.75
N LEU A 370 -0.23 -16.06 18.99
CA LEU A 370 -1.57 -16.62 19.17
C LEU A 370 -1.49 -18.12 19.43
N HIS A 371 -1.85 -18.58 20.62
CA HIS A 371 -1.63 -19.93 21.11
C HIS A 371 -2.96 -20.60 21.53
N GLY A 372 -3.60 -21.29 20.59
CA GLY A 372 -4.89 -21.93 20.77
C GLY A 372 -4.81 -23.42 21.06
N PRO A 373 -5.96 -24.15 21.07
CA PRO A 373 -6.01 -25.58 21.37
C PRO A 373 -5.20 -26.44 20.40
N GLU A 374 -5.21 -26.09 19.11
CA GLU A 374 -4.59 -26.89 18.04
C GLU A 374 -3.65 -26.07 17.15
N PHE A 375 -3.41 -24.79 17.46
CA PHE A 375 -2.59 -23.92 16.65
C PHE A 375 -1.63 -23.08 17.48
N ASP A 376 -0.51 -22.71 16.89
CA ASP A 376 0.38 -21.63 17.28
C ASP A 376 0.68 -20.82 16.04
N ILE A 377 0.62 -19.49 16.18
CA ILE A 377 0.91 -18.52 15.14
C ILE A 377 1.67 -17.38 15.81
N ALA A 378 2.75 -16.93 15.22
CA ALA A 378 3.45 -15.73 15.70
C ALA A 378 3.92 -14.88 14.51
N GLY A 379 3.92 -13.56 14.70
CA GLY A 379 4.38 -12.63 13.68
C GLY A 379 3.71 -11.26 13.80
N ILE A 380 3.71 -10.55 12.69
CA ILE A 380 3.37 -9.14 12.57
C ILE A 380 2.13 -8.97 11.69
N THR A 381 1.32 -7.98 11.99
CA THR A 381 0.17 -7.59 11.18
C THR A 381 -0.02 -6.06 11.21
N VAL A 382 -0.91 -5.52 10.40
CA VAL A 382 -1.37 -4.13 10.57
C VAL A 382 -2.21 -4.04 11.85
N THR A 383 -1.99 -2.99 12.64
CA THR A 383 -2.72 -2.79 13.90
C THR A 383 -4.23 -2.88 13.71
N GLY A 384 -4.89 -3.69 14.52
CA GLY A 384 -6.35 -3.87 14.48
C GLY A 384 -6.86 -4.97 13.55
N TYR A 385 -5.99 -5.69 12.85
CA TYR A 385 -6.42 -6.85 12.07
C TYR A 385 -6.49 -8.10 12.94
N PRO A 386 -7.59 -8.87 12.88
CA PRO A 386 -7.74 -10.06 13.72
C PRO A 386 -7.07 -11.30 13.12
N PHE A 387 -5.87 -11.15 12.59
CA PHE A 387 -5.00 -12.22 12.06
C PHE A 387 -3.57 -11.73 11.90
N ILE A 388 -2.63 -12.65 11.81
CA ILE A 388 -1.23 -12.37 11.50
C ILE A 388 -1.04 -12.41 9.98
N MET A 389 -0.40 -11.37 9.41
CA MET A 389 -0.15 -11.26 7.96
C MET A 389 1.24 -11.77 7.57
N PHE A 390 2.24 -11.57 8.44
CA PHE A 390 3.66 -11.80 8.20
C PHE A 390 4.23 -12.58 9.37
N GLY A 391 4.60 -13.84 9.17
CA GLY A 391 5.07 -14.65 10.27
C GLY A 391 5.07 -16.15 9.96
N ARG A 392 4.74 -16.92 10.97
CA ARG A 392 4.70 -18.38 10.83
C ARG A 392 3.63 -19.04 11.68
N ASN A 393 3.26 -20.24 11.26
CA ASN A 393 2.58 -21.23 12.10
C ASN A 393 3.51 -22.44 12.40
N ARG A 394 2.93 -23.56 12.82
CA ARG A 394 3.70 -24.81 13.09
C ARG A 394 4.27 -25.44 11.82
N ASN A 395 3.63 -25.24 10.67
CA ASN A 395 3.89 -25.97 9.44
C ASN A 395 4.65 -25.14 8.42
N GLY A 396 4.42 -23.80 8.39
CA GLY A 396 5.04 -22.93 7.40
C GLY A 396 5.14 -21.48 7.85
N ALA A 397 5.90 -20.73 7.07
CA ALA A 397 6.04 -19.28 7.15
C ALA A 397 5.32 -18.62 5.97
N PHE A 398 4.78 -17.42 6.20
CA PHE A 398 4.00 -16.70 5.19
C PHE A 398 4.27 -15.21 5.21
N THR A 399 4.16 -14.60 4.04
CA THR A 399 4.27 -13.16 3.83
C THR A 399 3.40 -12.72 2.66
N SER A 400 3.20 -11.42 2.52
CA SER A 400 2.43 -10.83 1.42
C SER A 400 3.06 -9.56 0.89
N THR A 401 2.79 -9.26 -0.39
CA THR A 401 3.16 -7.98 -1.03
C THR A 401 1.97 -7.43 -1.82
N ALA A 402 1.99 -6.13 -2.17
CA ALA A 402 1.00 -5.57 -3.07
C ALA A 402 1.15 -6.18 -4.48
N GLY A 403 0.04 -6.53 -5.12
CA GLY A 403 0.00 -7.08 -6.47
C GLY A 403 0.18 -6.00 -7.54
N ILE A 404 -0.38 -4.83 -7.30
CA ILE A 404 -0.29 -3.65 -8.17
C ILE A 404 -0.79 -3.95 -9.59
N ASP A 405 -1.98 -4.50 -9.68
CA ASP A 405 -2.66 -4.82 -10.94
C ASP A 405 -4.02 -4.15 -11.06
N ASN A 406 -4.60 -4.13 -12.24
CA ASN A 406 -5.81 -3.43 -12.57
C ASN A 406 -7.06 -4.09 -11.95
N CYS A 407 -7.60 -3.51 -10.90
CA CYS A 407 -8.87 -3.91 -10.27
C CYS A 407 -10.01 -2.92 -10.51
N LEU A 408 -9.78 -1.87 -11.25
CA LEU A 408 -10.74 -0.78 -11.48
C LEU A 408 -11.02 -0.64 -12.97
N GLN A 409 -12.09 0.07 -13.32
CA GLN A 409 -12.31 0.58 -14.67
C GLN A 409 -13.12 1.87 -14.59
N MET A 410 -12.67 2.88 -15.30
CA MET A 410 -13.37 4.13 -15.48
C MET A 410 -14.24 4.10 -16.73
N PHE A 411 -15.43 4.73 -16.63
CA PHE A 411 -16.37 4.87 -17.74
C PHE A 411 -16.71 6.33 -17.93
N ASN A 412 -16.53 6.84 -19.16
CA ASN A 412 -16.96 8.18 -19.53
C ASN A 412 -18.44 8.12 -19.92
N GLU A 413 -19.29 8.71 -19.07
CA GLU A 413 -20.74 8.72 -19.20
C GLU A 413 -21.22 9.95 -19.97
N SER A 414 -22.16 9.77 -20.86
CA SER A 414 -22.94 10.89 -21.42
C SER A 414 -24.17 11.11 -20.57
N ILE A 415 -24.27 12.30 -19.95
CA ILE A 415 -25.33 12.63 -19.00
C ILE A 415 -26.27 13.70 -19.54
N THR A 416 -27.49 13.75 -19.04
CA THR A 416 -28.44 14.84 -19.24
C THR A 416 -28.92 15.36 -17.90
N VAL A 417 -28.67 16.64 -17.65
CA VAL A 417 -29.11 17.31 -16.42
C VAL A 417 -30.50 17.90 -16.63
N ASN A 418 -31.42 17.57 -15.76
CA ASN A 418 -32.83 17.91 -15.90
C ASN A 418 -33.28 18.86 -14.75
N GLU A 419 -33.97 19.94 -15.08
CA GLU A 419 -34.51 20.92 -14.09
C GLU A 419 -35.68 20.36 -13.25
N ASP A 420 -36.56 19.55 -13.84
CA ASP A 420 -37.85 19.14 -13.25
C ASP A 420 -38.00 17.61 -13.10
N SER A 421 -36.97 16.82 -13.44
CA SER A 421 -36.95 15.33 -13.37
C SER A 421 -35.57 14.85 -12.93
N PRO A 422 -35.39 13.59 -12.52
CA PRO A 422 -34.08 13.04 -12.27
C PRO A 422 -33.14 13.20 -13.45
N ASP A 423 -31.84 13.41 -13.16
CA ASP A 423 -30.80 13.40 -14.19
C ASP A 423 -30.70 12.00 -14.79
N THR A 424 -30.30 11.93 -16.06
CA THR A 424 -30.21 10.66 -16.81
C THR A 424 -28.83 10.48 -17.42
N TYR A 425 -28.50 9.25 -17.74
CA TYR A 425 -27.34 8.91 -18.56
C TYR A 425 -27.75 7.99 -19.72
N THR A 426 -27.00 8.02 -20.79
CA THR A 426 -27.27 7.23 -22.01
C THR A 426 -26.49 5.91 -21.97
N PHE A 427 -27.16 4.78 -22.25
CA PHE A 427 -26.51 3.48 -22.46
C PHE A 427 -27.20 2.74 -23.63
N GLN A 428 -26.43 2.33 -24.62
CA GLN A 428 -26.91 1.64 -25.84
C GLN A 428 -28.09 2.38 -26.53
N GLY A 429 -28.06 3.70 -26.47
CA GLY A 429 -29.06 4.58 -27.09
C GLY A 429 -30.38 4.70 -26.33
N GLU A 430 -30.46 4.21 -25.11
CA GLU A 430 -31.56 4.38 -24.18
C GLU A 430 -31.14 5.23 -22.99
N GLU A 431 -32.06 6.07 -22.46
CA GLU A 431 -31.81 6.90 -21.27
C GLU A 431 -32.18 6.13 -20.00
N TYR A 432 -31.31 6.23 -19.00
CA TYR A 432 -31.49 5.67 -17.66
C TYR A 432 -31.37 6.75 -16.59
N GLU A 433 -32.18 6.63 -15.54
CA GLU A 433 -32.15 7.54 -14.39
C GLU A 433 -30.85 7.35 -13.60
N ILE A 434 -30.15 8.45 -13.25
CA ILE A 434 -29.03 8.45 -12.33
C ILE A 434 -29.58 8.25 -10.92
N GLU A 435 -29.18 7.19 -10.24
CA GLU A 435 -29.52 6.97 -8.85
C GLU A 435 -28.76 7.95 -7.96
N THR A 436 -29.44 8.57 -6.99
CA THR A 436 -28.83 9.54 -6.08
C THR A 436 -29.01 9.13 -4.63
N LYS A 437 -28.00 9.38 -3.81
CA LYS A 437 -28.04 9.20 -2.36
C LYS A 437 -27.55 10.48 -1.69
N GLU A 438 -28.38 11.03 -0.82
CA GLU A 438 -28.00 12.19 -0.01
C GLU A 438 -27.34 11.70 1.27
N GLU A 439 -26.13 12.23 1.55
CA GLU A 439 -25.31 11.90 2.71
C GLU A 439 -25.02 13.16 3.50
N THR A 440 -24.88 13.03 4.83
CA THR A 440 -24.51 14.15 5.70
C THR A 440 -23.27 13.80 6.51
N ILE A 441 -22.30 14.69 6.48
CA ILE A 441 -21.10 14.64 7.34
C ILE A 441 -21.38 15.59 8.51
N GLU A 442 -21.42 15.01 9.70
CA GLU A 442 -21.49 15.74 10.95
C GLU A 442 -20.15 16.44 11.21
N VAL A 443 -20.18 17.68 11.69
CA VAL A 443 -18.97 18.48 11.93
C VAL A 443 -19.00 19.04 13.34
N THR A 444 -18.13 18.53 14.23
CA THR A 444 -18.00 19.08 15.58
C THR A 444 -17.61 20.55 15.54
N ASP A 445 -18.32 21.37 16.32
CA ASP A 445 -18.15 22.83 16.40
C ASP A 445 -18.37 23.58 15.06
N GLY A 446 -18.98 22.93 14.05
CA GLY A 446 -19.27 23.47 12.72
C GLY A 446 -20.73 23.27 12.28
N GLU A 447 -21.00 23.55 10.99
CA GLU A 447 -22.26 23.20 10.35
C GLU A 447 -22.09 21.87 9.60
N ASP A 448 -23.06 20.97 9.74
CA ASP A 448 -23.08 19.71 9.01
C ASP A 448 -23.08 19.93 7.49
N VAL A 449 -22.36 19.09 6.76
CA VAL A 449 -22.23 19.20 5.31
C VAL A 449 -23.00 18.08 4.62
N THR A 450 -24.02 18.45 3.85
CA THR A 450 -24.79 17.51 3.04
C THR A 450 -24.29 17.51 1.60
N TYR A 451 -24.10 16.31 1.03
CA TYR A 451 -23.71 16.12 -0.36
C TYR A 451 -24.50 14.98 -0.98
N THR A 452 -24.45 14.89 -2.32
CA THR A 452 -25.17 13.86 -3.07
C THR A 452 -24.19 12.96 -3.79
N ASP A 453 -24.21 11.66 -3.48
CA ASP A 453 -23.59 10.65 -4.32
C ASP A 453 -24.50 10.25 -5.47
N ARG A 454 -23.90 10.00 -6.62
CA ARG A 454 -24.58 9.62 -7.86
C ARG A 454 -24.05 8.30 -8.36
N PHE A 455 -24.94 7.51 -8.97
CA PHE A 455 -24.58 6.17 -9.44
C PHE A 455 -25.19 5.91 -10.82
N THR A 456 -24.38 5.32 -11.68
CA THR A 456 -24.84 4.70 -12.92
C THR A 456 -24.76 3.17 -12.80
N ARG A 457 -24.99 2.45 -13.87
CA ARG A 457 -24.74 1.00 -13.93
C ARG A 457 -23.27 0.63 -13.73
N HIS A 458 -22.34 1.56 -14.05
CA HIS A 458 -20.91 1.36 -13.96
C HIS A 458 -20.37 1.63 -12.55
N GLY A 459 -21.19 2.12 -11.62
CA GLY A 459 -20.83 2.33 -10.23
C GLY A 459 -21.01 3.77 -9.77
N VAL A 460 -20.20 4.19 -8.80
CA VAL A 460 -20.23 5.54 -8.25
C VAL A 460 -19.64 6.53 -9.26
N ILE A 461 -20.30 7.69 -9.42
CA ILE A 461 -19.75 8.81 -10.20
C ILE A 461 -18.71 9.50 -9.33
N THR A 462 -17.46 9.51 -9.78
CA THR A 462 -16.33 10.16 -9.12
C THR A 462 -16.17 11.61 -9.56
N THR A 463 -16.35 11.89 -10.86
CA THR A 463 -16.31 13.23 -11.43
C THR A 463 -17.65 13.57 -12.10
N TRP A 464 -18.18 14.76 -11.79
CA TRP A 464 -19.46 15.25 -12.31
C TRP A 464 -19.27 16.56 -13.05
N ASP A 465 -19.40 16.55 -14.38
CA ASP A 465 -19.27 17.71 -15.27
C ASP A 465 -20.58 17.98 -16.05
N PRO A 466 -21.54 18.69 -15.42
CA PRO A 466 -22.81 19.00 -16.05
C PRO A 466 -22.70 20.05 -17.17
N GLU A 467 -21.61 20.81 -17.24
CA GLU A 467 -21.41 21.84 -18.27
C GLU A 467 -21.09 21.21 -19.63
N ASN A 468 -20.35 20.11 -19.62
CA ASN A 468 -19.99 19.33 -20.80
C ASN A 468 -20.90 18.11 -21.01
N GLU A 469 -21.97 17.96 -20.22
CA GLU A 469 -22.88 16.80 -20.27
C GLU A 469 -22.16 15.45 -20.08
N GLN A 470 -21.11 15.42 -19.25
CA GLN A 470 -20.25 14.27 -18.97
C GLN A 470 -20.14 13.94 -17.49
N ALA A 471 -19.83 12.70 -17.20
CA ALA A 471 -19.43 12.25 -15.86
C ALA A 471 -18.48 11.05 -15.97
N ILE A 472 -17.64 10.86 -14.96
CA ILE A 472 -16.82 9.65 -14.84
C ILE A 472 -17.41 8.76 -13.76
N ALA A 473 -17.77 7.53 -14.13
CA ALA A 473 -18.18 6.49 -13.21
C ALA A 473 -17.07 5.45 -13.03
N GLN A 474 -16.96 4.86 -11.83
CA GLN A 474 -15.94 3.88 -11.49
C GLN A 474 -16.55 2.53 -11.12
N THR A 475 -16.12 1.48 -11.80
CA THR A 475 -16.36 0.08 -11.43
C THR A 475 -15.16 -0.45 -10.65
N LYS A 476 -15.43 -1.17 -9.54
CA LYS A 476 -14.42 -1.90 -8.77
C LYS A 476 -14.71 -3.39 -8.88
N SER A 477 -13.74 -4.18 -9.30
CA SER A 477 -13.90 -5.63 -9.48
C SER A 477 -14.25 -6.37 -8.17
N TYR A 478 -13.77 -5.83 -7.06
CA TYR A 478 -13.93 -6.39 -5.72
C TYR A 478 -15.11 -5.81 -4.93
N ALA A 479 -15.91 -4.90 -5.50
CA ALA A 479 -17.04 -4.28 -4.81
C ALA A 479 -17.99 -5.31 -4.22
N GLY A 480 -18.32 -5.16 -2.92
CA GLY A 480 -19.17 -6.08 -2.17
C GLY A 480 -18.54 -7.44 -1.86
N ARG A 481 -17.21 -7.59 -2.00
CA ARG A 481 -16.48 -8.85 -1.84
C ARG A 481 -15.32 -8.77 -0.85
N HIS A 482 -15.29 -7.75 -0.06
CA HIS A 482 -14.19 -7.44 0.85
C HIS A 482 -13.88 -8.55 1.86
N MET A 483 -14.92 -9.23 2.34
CA MET A 483 -14.76 -10.29 3.34
C MET A 483 -14.17 -11.58 2.78
N ASN A 484 -14.08 -11.75 1.46
CA ASN A 484 -13.30 -12.82 0.85
C ASN A 484 -11.79 -12.64 1.10
N CYS A 485 -11.28 -11.41 1.03
CA CYS A 485 -9.88 -11.14 1.31
C CYS A 485 -9.56 -11.25 2.81
N TRP A 486 -10.44 -10.74 3.68
CA TRP A 486 -10.36 -10.98 5.12
C TRP A 486 -10.27 -12.49 5.43
N ARG A 487 -11.12 -13.28 4.78
CA ARG A 487 -11.14 -14.74 4.92
C ARG A 487 -9.85 -15.39 4.44
N ALA A 488 -9.29 -14.94 3.32
CA ALA A 488 -8.03 -15.48 2.80
C ALA A 488 -6.88 -15.26 3.78
N TYR A 489 -6.73 -14.05 4.33
CA TYR A 489 -5.73 -13.76 5.36
C TYR A 489 -5.98 -14.55 6.66
N TYR A 490 -7.23 -14.72 7.06
CA TYR A 490 -7.54 -15.51 8.24
C TYR A 490 -7.24 -17.01 8.02
N GLU A 491 -7.59 -17.57 6.87
CA GLU A 491 -7.39 -19.01 6.60
C GLU A 491 -5.91 -19.35 6.33
N GLN A 492 -5.12 -18.49 5.66
CA GLN A 492 -3.71 -18.77 5.33
C GLN A 492 -2.86 -19.06 6.56
N GLN A 493 -3.12 -18.40 7.69
CA GLN A 493 -2.34 -18.58 8.91
C GLN A 493 -2.56 -19.96 9.58
N PHE A 494 -3.47 -20.78 9.07
CA PHE A 494 -3.74 -22.14 9.52
C PHE A 494 -3.38 -23.20 8.47
N ALA A 495 -2.84 -22.80 7.31
CA ALA A 495 -2.46 -23.76 6.26
C ALA A 495 -1.44 -24.79 6.78
N GLU A 496 -1.61 -26.03 6.36
CA GLU A 496 -0.74 -27.14 6.76
C GLU A 496 0.39 -27.41 5.76
N ASP A 497 0.19 -27.05 4.49
CA ASP A 497 1.15 -27.23 3.40
C ASP A 497 0.94 -26.18 2.28
N ALA A 498 1.80 -26.22 1.25
CA ALA A 498 1.79 -25.29 0.14
C ALA A 498 0.50 -25.37 -0.70
N GLU A 499 -0.08 -26.56 -0.87
CA GLU A 499 -1.31 -26.76 -1.63
C GLU A 499 -2.51 -26.12 -0.92
N GLU A 500 -2.67 -26.33 0.38
CA GLU A 500 -3.72 -25.70 1.17
C GLU A 500 -3.54 -24.18 1.22
N PHE A 501 -2.29 -23.71 1.37
CA PHE A 501 -2.00 -22.29 1.34
C PHE A 501 -2.47 -21.64 0.04
N VAL A 502 -2.18 -22.22 -1.11
CA VAL A 502 -2.64 -21.73 -2.42
C VAL A 502 -4.16 -21.73 -2.48
N GLU A 503 -4.83 -22.83 -2.09
CA GLU A 503 -6.28 -22.94 -2.15
C GLU A 503 -7.00 -21.85 -1.33
N VAL A 504 -6.54 -21.60 -0.10
CA VAL A 504 -7.20 -20.62 0.77
C VAL A 504 -6.89 -19.18 0.34
N SER A 505 -5.68 -18.92 -0.16
CA SER A 505 -5.25 -17.61 -0.62
C SER A 505 -6.04 -17.13 -1.83
N GLN A 506 -6.33 -18.00 -2.78
CA GLN A 506 -7.05 -17.69 -4.02
C GLN A 506 -8.49 -17.17 -3.82
N ARG A 507 -8.98 -17.11 -2.59
CA ARG A 507 -10.28 -16.51 -2.26
C ARG A 507 -10.26 -14.98 -2.24
N CYS A 508 -9.08 -14.37 -2.14
CA CYS A 508 -8.92 -12.92 -2.08
C CYS A 508 -9.18 -12.28 -3.44
N ASP A 509 -10.06 -11.26 -3.47
CA ASP A 509 -10.39 -10.49 -4.67
C ASP A 509 -9.57 -9.18 -4.79
N TYR A 510 -8.60 -8.91 -3.89
CA TYR A 510 -7.69 -7.77 -3.96
C TYR A 510 -6.40 -8.12 -4.68
N ALA A 511 -5.80 -7.15 -5.38
CA ALA A 511 -4.51 -7.28 -6.04
C ALA A 511 -3.37 -7.38 -5.02
N LEU A 512 -3.04 -8.61 -4.64
CA LEU A 512 -1.99 -8.94 -3.67
C LEU A 512 -1.18 -10.14 -4.16
N ASN A 513 -0.01 -10.33 -3.54
CA ASN A 513 0.80 -11.54 -3.71
C ASN A 513 0.99 -12.18 -2.35
N PHE A 514 0.75 -13.48 -2.24
CA PHE A 514 1.06 -14.26 -1.05
C PHE A 514 2.18 -15.24 -1.33
N MET A 515 3.04 -15.44 -0.33
CA MET A 515 4.18 -16.36 -0.40
C MET A 515 4.26 -17.24 0.83
N TRP A 516 4.71 -18.47 0.62
CA TRP A 516 4.80 -19.55 1.62
C TRP A 516 6.11 -20.28 1.53
N ALA A 517 6.58 -20.80 2.68
CA ALA A 517 7.67 -21.74 2.80
C ALA A 517 7.40 -22.70 3.97
N ASP A 518 7.51 -24.02 3.78
CA ASP A 518 7.08 -25.01 4.77
C ASP A 518 8.17 -25.99 5.25
N ASN A 519 7.79 -26.82 6.22
CA ASN A 519 8.64 -27.85 6.81
C ASN A 519 8.99 -29.00 5.84
N ASN A 520 8.25 -29.15 4.72
CA ASN A 520 8.56 -30.13 3.69
C ASN A 520 9.70 -29.65 2.77
N GLY A 521 10.07 -28.38 2.89
CA GLY A 521 11.03 -27.73 2.01
C GLY A 521 10.38 -27.10 0.79
N ASP A 522 9.04 -27.12 0.71
CA ASP A 522 8.28 -26.57 -0.39
C ASP A 522 8.06 -25.06 -0.20
N ILE A 523 7.91 -24.36 -1.34
CA ILE A 523 7.53 -22.95 -1.38
C ILE A 523 6.32 -22.76 -2.29
N ALA A 524 5.52 -21.72 -2.03
CA ALA A 524 4.45 -21.31 -2.93
C ALA A 524 4.45 -19.81 -3.14
N TYR A 525 4.01 -19.41 -4.33
CA TYR A 525 3.66 -18.03 -4.71
C TYR A 525 2.25 -18.02 -5.29
N VAL A 526 1.44 -17.06 -4.90
CA VAL A 526 0.08 -16.87 -5.40
C VAL A 526 -0.14 -15.39 -5.69
N HIS A 527 -0.41 -15.07 -6.96
CA HIS A 527 -0.99 -13.78 -7.31
C HIS A 527 -2.49 -13.84 -7.05
N LEU A 528 -3.06 -12.78 -6.49
CA LEU A 528 -4.44 -12.73 -6.03
C LEU A 528 -5.17 -11.59 -6.73
N GLY A 529 -6.47 -11.69 -6.77
CA GLY A 529 -7.29 -10.59 -7.24
C GLY A 529 -8.42 -11.03 -8.17
N ARG A 530 -9.15 -10.03 -8.61
CA ARG A 530 -10.19 -10.11 -9.61
C ARG A 530 -10.02 -8.94 -10.57
N TYR A 531 -9.70 -9.23 -11.80
CA TYR A 531 -9.24 -8.24 -12.79
C TYR A 531 -10.19 -8.19 -13.99
N PRO A 532 -10.48 -7.00 -14.55
CA PRO A 532 -11.02 -6.94 -15.91
C PRO A 532 -10.11 -7.74 -16.86
N ASP A 533 -10.68 -8.59 -17.66
CA ASP A 533 -9.92 -9.40 -18.61
C ASP A 533 -9.63 -8.57 -19.88
N ALA A 534 -8.45 -7.97 -19.92
CA ALA A 534 -8.02 -7.09 -20.99
C ALA A 534 -8.06 -7.75 -22.41
N GLU A 535 -8.02 -9.11 -22.49
CA GLU A 535 -8.12 -9.83 -23.75
C GLU A 535 -9.57 -10.07 -24.20
N SER A 536 -10.53 -10.09 -23.27
CA SER A 536 -11.92 -10.41 -23.57
C SER A 536 -12.81 -9.19 -23.80
N VAL A 537 -12.45 -8.02 -23.24
CA VAL A 537 -13.20 -6.78 -23.42
C VAL A 537 -12.90 -6.10 -24.77
N GLU A 538 -13.85 -5.32 -25.28
CA GLU A 538 -13.73 -4.65 -26.60
C GLU A 538 -13.14 -3.23 -26.50
N PHE A 539 -12.70 -2.80 -25.30
CA PHE A 539 -12.12 -1.48 -25.05
C PHE A 539 -10.72 -1.60 -24.42
N ASP A 540 -9.92 -0.52 -24.51
CA ASP A 540 -8.60 -0.43 -23.91
C ASP A 540 -8.73 -0.13 -22.41
N THR A 541 -8.37 -1.09 -21.54
CA THR A 541 -8.51 -0.97 -20.09
C THR A 541 -7.59 0.08 -19.46
N ARG A 542 -6.58 0.57 -20.21
CA ARG A 542 -5.67 1.64 -19.77
C ARG A 542 -6.28 3.04 -19.89
N LEU A 543 -7.45 3.16 -20.53
CA LEU A 543 -8.14 4.41 -20.80
C LEU A 543 -9.59 4.33 -20.30
N PRO A 544 -10.29 5.47 -20.09
CA PRO A 544 -11.71 5.45 -19.80
C PRO A 544 -12.49 4.81 -20.96
N ALA A 545 -13.34 3.84 -20.63
CA ALA A 545 -14.21 3.20 -21.61
C ALA A 545 -15.42 4.08 -21.95
N ASP A 546 -16.00 3.93 -23.15
CA ASP A 546 -17.24 4.61 -23.54
C ASP A 546 -18.43 4.03 -22.75
N GLY A 547 -18.86 4.76 -21.70
CA GLY A 547 -19.98 4.38 -20.86
C GLY A 547 -21.32 4.32 -21.58
N THR A 548 -21.42 4.86 -22.82
CA THR A 548 -22.63 4.73 -23.62
C THR A 548 -22.74 3.38 -24.34
N GLN A 549 -21.66 2.61 -24.44
CA GLN A 549 -21.56 1.38 -25.21
C GLN A 549 -21.20 0.16 -24.36
N TYR A 550 -20.22 0.27 -23.48
CA TYR A 550 -19.58 -0.83 -22.77
C TYR A 550 -20.01 -0.93 -21.32
N GLU A 551 -20.02 -2.12 -20.77
CA GLU A 551 -20.14 -2.42 -19.33
C GLU A 551 -19.34 -3.68 -19.01
N LEU A 552 -18.80 -3.77 -17.81
CA LEU A 552 -18.20 -5.00 -17.32
C LEU A 552 -19.26 -5.90 -16.68
N THR A 553 -19.34 -7.13 -17.17
CA THR A 553 -20.21 -8.18 -16.64
C THR A 553 -19.40 -9.13 -15.75
N LYS A 554 -20.06 -10.04 -15.05
CA LYS A 554 -19.37 -11.03 -14.20
C LYS A 554 -18.45 -11.99 -15.01
N ASP A 555 -18.67 -12.12 -16.31
CA ASP A 555 -17.92 -13.03 -17.19
C ASP A 555 -16.70 -12.32 -17.84
N ASP A 556 -16.50 -11.02 -17.59
CA ASP A 556 -15.41 -10.19 -18.12
C ASP A 556 -14.27 -10.00 -17.10
N TYR A 557 -14.11 -10.94 -16.16
CA TYR A 557 -13.08 -10.87 -15.13
C TYR A 557 -12.29 -12.17 -15.02
N LEU A 558 -10.98 -12.04 -14.97
CA LEU A 558 -10.06 -13.07 -14.49
C LEU A 558 -10.12 -13.14 -12.94
N ARG A 559 -10.14 -14.34 -12.38
CA ARG A 559 -10.31 -14.53 -10.92
C ARG A 559 -9.34 -15.57 -10.37
N ALA A 560 -8.65 -15.21 -9.30
CA ALA A 560 -7.78 -16.13 -8.59
C ALA A 560 -8.55 -17.38 -8.11
N ALA A 561 -9.78 -17.22 -7.62
CA ALA A 561 -10.64 -18.31 -7.15
C ALA A 561 -11.01 -19.35 -8.22
N ASP A 562 -10.89 -19.02 -9.50
CA ASP A 562 -11.14 -19.92 -10.64
C ASP A 562 -9.85 -20.48 -11.26
N GLY A 563 -8.68 -20.13 -10.70
CA GLY A 563 -7.37 -20.56 -11.18
C GLY A 563 -6.93 -19.85 -12.47
N GLU A 564 -7.49 -18.64 -12.74
CA GLU A 564 -7.21 -17.85 -13.93
C GLU A 564 -6.09 -16.82 -13.70
N VAL A 565 -5.58 -16.75 -12.46
CA VAL A 565 -4.53 -15.84 -12.04
C VAL A 565 -3.28 -16.63 -11.61
N PRO A 566 -2.06 -16.15 -11.88
CA PRO A 566 -0.84 -16.93 -11.70
C PRO A 566 -0.61 -17.44 -10.27
N ALA A 567 -0.27 -18.71 -10.15
CA ALA A 567 0.18 -19.35 -8.91
C ALA A 567 1.21 -20.43 -9.22
N ALA A 568 2.16 -20.64 -8.34
CA ALA A 568 3.17 -21.69 -8.49
C ALA A 568 3.56 -22.31 -7.14
N ILE A 569 3.70 -23.62 -7.13
CA ILE A 569 4.35 -24.38 -6.05
C ILE A 569 5.66 -24.87 -6.60
N ASN A 570 6.76 -24.63 -5.89
CA ASN A 570 8.11 -25.01 -6.28
C ASN A 570 8.47 -24.59 -7.72
N PRO A 571 8.47 -23.26 -8.04
CA PRO A 571 8.82 -22.79 -9.38
C PRO A 571 10.22 -23.27 -9.81
N ASP A 572 10.44 -23.45 -11.12
CA ASP A 572 11.63 -24.07 -11.71
C ASP A 572 12.99 -23.55 -11.20
N PRO A 573 13.21 -22.23 -10.94
CA PRO A 573 14.50 -21.78 -10.41
C PRO A 573 14.74 -22.20 -8.95
N GLY A 574 13.74 -22.80 -8.28
CA GLY A 574 13.81 -23.19 -6.87
C GLY A 574 13.64 -22.02 -5.91
N TYR A 575 13.29 -20.84 -6.40
CA TYR A 575 12.97 -19.67 -5.59
C TYR A 575 11.87 -18.84 -6.25
N SER A 576 11.21 -18.01 -5.46
CA SER A 576 10.31 -16.96 -5.92
C SER A 576 10.74 -15.64 -5.29
N ALA A 577 11.01 -14.64 -6.12
CA ALA A 577 11.35 -13.28 -5.69
C ALA A 577 10.24 -12.32 -6.02
N GLN A 578 9.94 -11.42 -5.11
CA GLN A 578 8.89 -10.43 -5.24
C GLN A 578 9.36 -9.05 -4.80
N TRP A 579 9.05 -8.03 -5.60
CA TRP A 579 9.12 -6.63 -5.25
C TRP A 579 8.08 -5.83 -6.03
N ASN A 580 6.83 -6.36 -6.02
CA ASN A 580 5.68 -5.83 -6.76
C ASN A 580 5.89 -5.88 -8.29
N ASN A 581 6.43 -6.98 -8.77
CA ASN A 581 6.77 -7.23 -10.17
C ASN A 581 5.76 -8.15 -10.84
N LYS A 582 5.90 -8.30 -12.14
CA LYS A 582 5.09 -9.19 -12.99
C LYS A 582 5.01 -10.59 -12.37
N PRO A 583 3.81 -11.16 -12.19
CA PRO A 583 3.67 -12.47 -11.53
C PRO A 583 4.16 -13.64 -12.38
N ALA A 584 3.90 -13.64 -13.69
CA ALA A 584 4.24 -14.71 -14.61
C ALA A 584 4.52 -14.17 -16.02
N PRO A 585 5.28 -14.90 -16.88
CA PRO A 585 5.67 -14.41 -18.21
C PRO A 585 4.51 -14.03 -19.13
N GLU A 586 3.41 -14.79 -19.09
CA GLU A 586 2.24 -14.57 -19.97
C GLU A 586 1.16 -13.69 -19.31
N TRP A 587 1.45 -13.09 -18.15
CA TRP A 587 0.50 -12.19 -17.49
C TRP A 587 0.58 -10.80 -18.09
N ASN A 588 -0.53 -10.30 -18.63
CA ASN A 588 -0.62 -9.03 -19.36
C ASN A 588 -1.61 -8.03 -18.74
N ASN A 589 -1.99 -8.23 -17.48
CA ASN A 589 -3.00 -7.41 -16.81
C ASN A 589 -2.41 -6.33 -15.91
N GLY A 590 -1.15 -5.95 -16.14
CA GLY A 590 -0.46 -4.85 -15.44
C GLY A 590 -0.60 -3.50 -16.15
N ASP A 591 -1.67 -3.31 -16.87
CA ASP A 591 -1.92 -2.18 -17.76
C ASP A 591 -2.36 -0.90 -17.04
N LEU A 592 -2.61 -0.98 -15.74
CA LEU A 592 -3.21 0.10 -15.03
C LEU A 592 -2.20 1.10 -14.46
N SER A 593 -1.50 0.68 -13.43
CA SER A 593 -0.69 1.59 -12.63
C SER A 593 0.74 1.60 -13.08
N TYR A 594 1.22 0.45 -13.51
CA TYR A 594 2.63 0.23 -13.77
C TYR A 594 2.81 -0.76 -14.90
N SER A 595 3.49 -0.32 -15.91
CA SER A 595 3.93 -1.19 -16.96
C SER A 595 5.00 -2.14 -16.45
N TRP A 596 4.88 -3.41 -16.77
CA TRP A 596 5.93 -4.38 -16.46
C TRP A 596 7.18 -4.06 -17.30
N SER A 597 8.36 -4.08 -16.69
CA SER A 597 9.57 -3.57 -17.31
C SER A 597 10.76 -4.48 -17.05
N THR A 598 11.65 -4.61 -18.05
CA THR A 598 12.96 -5.25 -17.89
C THR A 598 13.83 -4.53 -16.85
N ASP A 599 13.52 -3.28 -16.54
CA ASP A 599 14.22 -2.48 -15.52
C ASP A 599 13.58 -2.60 -14.13
N HIS A 600 12.77 -3.62 -13.88
CA HIS A 600 12.11 -3.74 -12.59
C HIS A 600 13.11 -4.04 -11.46
N ARG A 601 12.90 -3.40 -10.32
CA ARG A 601 13.77 -3.47 -9.13
C ARG A 601 13.98 -4.88 -8.56
N VAL A 602 13.03 -5.82 -8.75
CA VAL A 602 13.17 -7.21 -8.32
C VAL A 602 14.37 -7.90 -8.97
N GLN A 603 14.79 -7.44 -10.16
CA GLN A 603 15.95 -7.99 -10.86
C GLN A 603 17.21 -7.98 -9.99
N ARG A 604 17.36 -6.98 -9.08
CA ARG A 604 18.47 -6.96 -8.13
C ARG A 604 18.46 -8.16 -7.19
N ILE A 605 17.31 -8.49 -6.63
CA ILE A 605 17.16 -9.69 -5.75
C ILE A 605 17.49 -10.95 -6.54
N ILE A 606 16.93 -11.08 -7.75
CA ILE A 606 17.18 -12.22 -8.63
C ILE A 606 18.67 -12.35 -8.93
N ASN A 607 19.33 -11.27 -9.32
CA ASN A 607 20.75 -11.26 -9.64
C ASN A 607 21.63 -11.68 -8.43
N MET A 608 21.26 -11.26 -7.22
CA MET A 608 21.97 -11.68 -5.99
C MET A 608 21.82 -13.17 -5.74
N VAL A 609 20.59 -13.72 -5.89
CA VAL A 609 20.30 -15.15 -5.73
C VAL A 609 21.07 -15.96 -6.76
N GLU A 610 20.99 -15.60 -8.04
CA GLU A 610 21.66 -16.30 -9.15
C GLU A 610 23.19 -16.25 -9.00
N HIS A 611 23.75 -15.10 -8.63
CA HIS A 611 25.17 -14.96 -8.34
C HIS A 611 25.60 -15.89 -7.18
N ARG A 612 24.78 -15.92 -6.11
CA ARG A 612 25.03 -16.79 -4.95
C ARG A 612 25.02 -18.26 -5.35
N LEU A 613 24.00 -18.70 -6.09
CA LEU A 613 23.88 -20.07 -6.57
C LEU A 613 25.04 -20.47 -7.49
N SER A 614 25.43 -19.59 -8.41
CA SER A 614 26.55 -19.83 -9.33
C SER A 614 27.88 -20.02 -8.61
N ASN A 615 28.11 -19.29 -7.50
CA ASN A 615 29.36 -19.32 -6.76
C ASN A 615 29.44 -20.41 -5.69
N THR A 616 28.33 -20.70 -5.00
CA THR A 616 28.31 -21.59 -3.83
C THR A 616 27.47 -22.86 -4.03
N GLY A 617 26.56 -22.84 -5.00
CA GLY A 617 25.61 -23.92 -5.28
C GLY A 617 24.41 -23.94 -4.34
N SER A 618 24.32 -23.00 -3.39
CA SER A 618 23.20 -22.94 -2.43
C SER A 618 23.01 -21.55 -1.84
N VAL A 619 21.82 -21.31 -1.32
CA VAL A 619 21.43 -20.09 -0.59
C VAL A 619 21.32 -20.40 0.89
N GLY A 620 21.90 -19.57 1.76
CA GLY A 620 21.83 -19.74 3.22
C GLY A 620 20.86 -18.77 3.87
N TYR A 621 20.47 -19.05 5.10
CA TYR A 621 19.56 -18.19 5.88
C TYR A 621 20.10 -16.75 6.04
N GLU A 622 21.39 -16.61 6.39
CA GLU A 622 22.01 -15.29 6.57
C GLU A 622 22.06 -14.45 5.28
N PHE A 623 22.06 -15.09 4.12
CA PHE A 623 22.01 -14.41 2.84
C PHE A 623 20.74 -13.55 2.67
N LEU A 624 19.61 -13.93 3.29
CA LEU A 624 18.39 -13.13 3.27
C LEU A 624 18.62 -11.74 3.90
N LYS A 625 19.41 -11.67 4.96
CA LYS A 625 19.78 -10.41 5.63
C LYS A 625 20.72 -9.57 4.76
N ASP A 626 21.63 -10.23 4.02
CA ASP A 626 22.51 -9.57 3.07
C ASP A 626 21.71 -8.94 1.91
N VAL A 627 20.66 -9.64 1.44
CA VAL A 627 19.73 -9.09 0.43
C VAL A 627 19.05 -7.83 0.95
N VAL A 628 18.50 -7.85 2.18
CA VAL A 628 17.84 -6.67 2.76
C VAL A 628 18.80 -5.50 2.91
N TYR A 629 20.05 -5.75 3.32
CA TYR A 629 21.06 -4.71 3.45
C TYR A 629 21.44 -4.08 2.09
N ASP A 630 21.69 -4.91 1.09
CA ASP A 630 22.03 -4.47 -0.26
C ASP A 630 20.91 -3.61 -0.87
N ILE A 631 19.68 -4.12 -0.94
CA ILE A 631 18.55 -3.41 -1.54
C ILE A 631 18.14 -2.15 -0.76
N SER A 632 18.56 -2.03 0.50
CA SER A 632 18.29 -0.83 1.30
C SER A 632 19.01 0.41 0.79
N PHE A 633 20.20 0.25 0.25
CA PHE A 633 21.07 1.38 -0.09
C PHE A 633 21.58 1.40 -1.53
N THR A 634 21.50 0.30 -2.27
CA THR A 634 21.96 0.25 -3.66
C THR A 634 21.08 1.13 -4.55
N ASP A 635 21.69 2.07 -5.27
CA ASP A 635 21.01 2.86 -6.30
C ASP A 635 20.88 2.03 -7.59
N LEU A 636 19.66 1.52 -7.81
CA LEU A 636 19.36 0.65 -8.95
C LEU A 636 19.46 1.35 -10.29
N ARG A 637 19.25 2.68 -10.32
CA ARG A 637 19.44 3.49 -11.53
C ARG A 637 20.92 3.51 -11.93
N ALA A 638 21.80 3.67 -10.95
CA ALA A 638 23.24 3.67 -11.19
C ALA A 638 23.73 2.28 -11.64
N ILE A 639 23.24 1.20 -11.05
CA ILE A 639 23.58 -0.16 -11.49
C ILE A 639 23.27 -0.37 -12.98
N ARG A 640 22.20 0.25 -13.49
CA ARG A 640 21.74 0.04 -14.86
C ARG A 640 22.30 1.06 -15.86
N TYR A 641 22.35 2.33 -15.48
CA TYR A 641 22.52 3.40 -16.43
C TYR A 641 23.85 4.15 -16.31
N LYS A 642 24.55 4.05 -15.16
CA LYS A 642 25.82 4.77 -14.96
C LYS A 642 26.86 4.38 -16.00
N GLN A 643 26.95 3.10 -16.40
CA GLN A 643 27.94 2.66 -17.38
C GLN A 643 27.73 3.31 -18.75
N HIS A 644 26.46 3.43 -19.21
CA HIS A 644 26.17 4.13 -20.48
C HIS A 644 26.62 5.58 -20.44
N LEU A 645 26.39 6.28 -19.33
CA LEU A 645 26.88 7.62 -19.13
C LEU A 645 28.41 7.68 -19.16
N MET A 646 29.08 6.76 -18.45
CA MET A 646 30.55 6.72 -18.42
C MET A 646 31.15 6.46 -19.80
N ASP A 647 30.53 5.57 -20.59
CA ASP A 647 30.97 5.27 -21.97
C ASP A 647 30.78 6.49 -22.89
N ALA A 648 29.67 7.23 -22.76
CA ALA A 648 29.44 8.48 -23.50
C ALA A 648 30.41 9.60 -23.10
N LEU A 649 30.84 9.67 -21.84
CA LEU A 649 31.81 10.65 -21.35
C LEU A 649 33.25 10.32 -21.74
N ASP A 650 33.56 9.06 -22.09
CA ASP A 650 34.92 8.69 -22.52
C ASP A 650 35.27 9.32 -23.88
N GLY A 651 36.15 10.30 -23.83
CA GLY A 651 36.56 11.08 -24.98
C GLY A 651 35.69 12.30 -25.29
N ALA A 652 34.70 12.62 -24.50
CA ALA A 652 33.93 13.85 -24.60
C ALA A 652 34.81 15.09 -24.28
N ASP A 653 34.46 16.25 -24.86
CA ASP A 653 35.13 17.53 -24.57
C ASP A 653 34.60 18.09 -23.23
N LEU A 654 35.29 17.77 -22.14
CA LEU A 654 34.96 18.14 -20.77
C LEU A 654 35.93 19.19 -20.21
N THR A 655 35.37 20.15 -19.46
CA THR A 655 36.15 21.11 -18.66
C THR A 655 36.89 20.43 -17.50
N ASP A 656 37.83 21.12 -16.86
CA ASP A 656 38.54 20.58 -15.68
C ASP A 656 37.56 20.19 -14.54
N THR A 657 36.49 20.97 -14.35
CA THR A 657 35.45 20.69 -13.33
C THR A 657 34.63 19.47 -13.71
N GLU A 658 34.20 19.35 -14.98
CA GLU A 658 33.45 18.19 -15.46
C GLU A 658 34.28 16.89 -15.39
N GLN A 659 35.58 16.96 -15.69
CA GLN A 659 36.52 15.83 -15.56
C GLN A 659 36.66 15.40 -14.08
N ALA A 660 36.72 16.35 -13.15
CA ALA A 660 36.78 16.05 -11.73
C ALA A 660 35.45 15.43 -11.24
N ALA A 661 34.31 15.94 -11.69
CA ALA A 661 33.00 15.35 -11.36
C ALA A 661 32.83 13.94 -11.93
N MET A 662 33.29 13.69 -13.17
CA MET A 662 33.32 12.36 -13.78
C MET A 662 34.14 11.37 -12.94
N ALA A 663 35.31 11.81 -12.43
CA ALA A 663 36.17 10.97 -11.60
C ALA A 663 35.50 10.58 -10.25
N GLU A 664 34.78 11.51 -9.63
CA GLU A 664 33.99 11.21 -8.41
C GLU A 664 32.86 10.21 -8.72
N LEU A 665 32.15 10.40 -9.83
CA LEU A 665 31.10 9.49 -10.28
C LEU A 665 31.66 8.10 -10.60
N GLU A 666 32.82 8.01 -11.30
CA GLU A 666 33.46 6.73 -11.63
C GLU A 666 33.85 5.96 -10.36
N SER A 667 34.36 6.65 -9.33
CA SER A 667 34.84 6.04 -8.09
C SER A 667 33.75 5.59 -7.14
N TRP A 668 32.52 6.10 -7.32
CA TRP A 668 31.37 5.77 -6.43
C TRP A 668 30.86 4.36 -6.70
N ASP A 669 30.66 3.60 -5.60
CA ASP A 669 30.30 2.19 -5.54
C ASP A 669 28.80 1.88 -5.71
N HIS A 670 27.97 2.82 -6.18
CA HIS A 670 26.52 2.73 -6.33
C HIS A 670 25.72 2.67 -5.01
N PHE A 671 26.38 2.88 -3.87
CA PHE A 671 25.74 2.78 -2.57
C PHE A 671 25.32 4.15 -2.04
N ALA A 672 24.02 4.37 -1.85
CA ALA A 672 23.42 5.64 -1.42
C ALA A 672 23.29 5.74 0.10
N GLN A 673 24.31 5.31 0.84
CA GLN A 673 24.39 5.47 2.29
C GLN A 673 25.27 6.67 2.62
N ALA A 674 24.93 7.42 3.67
CA ALA A 674 25.80 8.48 4.17
C ALA A 674 27.19 7.94 4.50
N ASP A 675 28.21 8.72 4.16
CA ASP A 675 29.58 8.38 4.54
C ASP A 675 29.78 8.45 6.07
N GLY A 676 30.64 7.56 6.58
CA GLY A 676 30.99 7.52 8.01
C GLY A 676 31.94 8.63 8.44
N ASP A 677 32.58 8.44 9.55
CA ASP A 677 33.48 9.23 10.41
C ASP A 677 33.89 10.67 10.00
N ASP A 678 34.24 10.91 8.73
CA ASP A 678 34.74 12.24 8.27
C ASP A 678 33.63 13.11 7.63
N HIS A 679 32.48 12.51 7.22
CA HIS A 679 31.37 13.14 6.52
C HIS A 679 30.01 12.67 7.05
N GLU A 680 29.87 12.54 8.37
CA GLU A 680 28.66 12.10 9.04
C GLU A 680 27.44 12.90 8.57
N GLY A 681 26.44 12.19 8.08
CA GLY A 681 25.17 12.78 7.62
C GLY A 681 25.22 13.34 6.17
N GLN A 682 26.26 13.07 5.39
CA GLN A 682 26.35 13.48 3.99
C GLN A 682 26.50 12.29 3.05
N TYR A 683 25.89 12.40 1.88
CA TYR A 683 26.08 11.43 0.81
C TYR A 683 27.47 11.50 0.15
N PRO A 684 27.96 10.41 -0.44
CA PRO A 684 29.14 10.44 -1.30
C PRO A 684 28.98 11.47 -2.44
N ALA A 685 30.05 12.14 -2.82
CA ALA A 685 30.02 13.12 -3.92
C ALA A 685 29.55 12.49 -5.24
N GLY A 686 30.00 11.27 -5.53
CA GLY A 686 29.53 10.53 -6.71
C GLY A 686 28.02 10.26 -6.72
N TYR A 687 27.41 9.95 -5.56
CA TYR A 687 25.96 9.84 -5.46
C TYR A 687 25.25 11.17 -5.70
N THR A 688 25.74 12.25 -5.11
CA THR A 688 25.16 13.59 -5.32
C THR A 688 25.17 13.97 -6.81
N ILE A 689 26.31 13.75 -7.49
CA ILE A 689 26.46 14.01 -8.93
C ILE A 689 25.50 13.12 -9.74
N TRP A 690 25.41 11.83 -9.42
CA TRP A 690 24.49 10.91 -10.09
C TRP A 690 23.02 11.29 -9.92
N ASN A 691 22.65 11.61 -8.69
CA ASN A 691 21.26 11.95 -8.37
C ASN A 691 20.78 13.23 -9.08
N GLU A 692 21.68 14.18 -9.31
CA GLU A 692 21.40 15.37 -10.12
C GLU A 692 21.43 15.04 -11.63
N THR A 693 22.29 14.13 -12.09
CA THR A 693 22.43 13.81 -13.52
C THR A 693 21.25 13.03 -14.07
N PHE A 694 20.70 12.08 -13.30
CA PHE A 694 19.68 11.16 -13.81
C PHE A 694 18.38 11.85 -14.30
N PRO A 695 17.79 12.84 -13.58
CA PRO A 695 16.64 13.60 -14.10
C PRO A 695 16.95 14.34 -15.40
N HIS A 696 18.19 14.87 -15.56
CA HIS A 696 18.61 15.52 -16.79
C HIS A 696 18.71 14.52 -17.96
N ILE A 697 19.13 13.27 -17.71
CA ILE A 697 19.10 12.21 -18.74
C ILE A 697 17.68 12.03 -19.26
N LEU A 698 16.69 11.87 -18.37
CA LEU A 698 15.29 11.73 -18.78
C LEU A 698 14.79 12.94 -19.56
N GLN A 699 15.18 14.14 -19.15
CA GLN A 699 14.78 15.36 -19.81
C GLN A 699 15.38 15.49 -21.21
N GLU A 700 16.70 15.28 -21.37
CA GLU A 700 17.39 15.40 -22.66
C GLU A 700 16.87 14.33 -23.66
N VAL A 701 16.64 13.11 -23.20
CA VAL A 701 16.16 12.02 -24.05
C VAL A 701 14.72 12.20 -24.48
N PHE A 702 13.82 12.63 -23.59
CA PHE A 702 12.38 12.52 -23.84
C PHE A 702 11.64 13.85 -24.03
N ALA A 703 12.15 14.98 -23.49
CA ALA A 703 11.34 16.21 -23.45
C ALA A 703 11.01 16.78 -24.83
N GLU A 704 11.90 16.64 -25.85
CA GLU A 704 11.63 17.11 -27.19
C GLU A 704 10.45 16.34 -27.85
N THR A 705 10.40 15.02 -27.66
CA THR A 705 9.36 14.16 -28.23
C THR A 705 8.01 14.38 -27.58
N PHE A 706 7.96 14.48 -26.25
CA PHE A 706 6.70 14.65 -25.53
C PHE A 706 6.21 16.10 -25.48
N GLY A 707 7.09 17.10 -25.67
CA GLY A 707 6.69 18.51 -25.72
C GLY A 707 5.90 18.93 -24.47
N ASP A 708 4.67 19.44 -24.65
CA ASP A 708 3.80 19.86 -23.54
C ASP A 708 3.29 18.66 -22.70
N ALA A 709 3.27 17.45 -23.25
CA ALA A 709 2.95 16.22 -22.53
C ALA A 709 4.08 15.70 -21.65
N TYR A 710 5.30 16.28 -21.73
CA TYR A 710 6.45 15.79 -20.93
C TYR A 710 6.16 15.82 -19.42
N GLY A 711 5.45 16.87 -18.94
CA GLY A 711 5.07 16.95 -17.52
C GLY A 711 4.29 15.72 -17.04
N PRO A 712 3.13 15.40 -17.63
CA PRO A 712 2.38 14.17 -17.35
C PRO A 712 3.19 12.90 -17.65
N ALA A 713 3.88 12.83 -18.78
CA ALA A 713 4.71 11.66 -19.16
C ALA A 713 5.87 11.41 -18.19
N SER A 714 6.44 12.46 -17.58
CA SER A 714 7.54 12.33 -16.61
C SER A 714 7.14 11.52 -15.38
N TYR A 715 5.86 11.42 -15.10
CA TYR A 715 5.34 10.51 -14.08
C TYR A 715 5.79 9.07 -14.36
N PHE A 716 5.53 8.56 -15.55
CA PHE A 716 5.93 7.22 -15.95
C PHE A 716 7.46 7.07 -16.00
N LEU A 717 8.16 8.05 -16.59
CA LEU A 717 9.60 8.01 -16.81
C LEU A 717 10.43 8.02 -15.52
N ASN A 718 9.92 8.62 -14.44
CA ASN A 718 10.64 8.70 -13.17
C ASN A 718 10.50 7.44 -12.30
N TYR A 719 9.58 6.54 -12.62
CA TYR A 719 9.36 5.30 -11.86
C TYR A 719 10.11 4.10 -12.42
N ASP A 720 10.31 3.08 -11.60
CA ASP A 720 10.94 1.81 -11.97
C ASP A 720 10.30 1.21 -13.23
N TYR A 721 9.02 1.44 -13.39
CA TYR A 721 8.18 0.89 -14.44
C TYR A 721 8.41 1.58 -15.79
N GLY A 722 8.47 2.89 -15.83
CA GLY A 722 8.65 3.67 -17.06
C GLY A 722 10.11 3.83 -17.50
N ARG A 723 11.06 3.53 -16.61
CA ARG A 723 12.48 3.50 -16.97
C ARG A 723 12.84 2.39 -17.95
N GLY A 724 11.98 1.38 -18.11
CA GLY A 724 12.10 0.42 -19.19
C GLY A 724 12.14 1.06 -20.57
N THR A 725 11.47 2.20 -20.78
CA THR A 725 11.59 3.00 -22.00
C THR A 725 13.02 3.53 -22.20
N LEU A 726 13.65 4.08 -21.13
CA LEU A 726 15.04 4.50 -21.19
C LEU A 726 15.97 3.32 -21.48
N MET A 727 15.73 2.15 -20.88
CA MET A 727 16.53 0.96 -21.16
C MET A 727 16.43 0.53 -22.62
N ARG A 728 15.23 0.60 -23.22
CA ARG A 728 15.02 0.31 -24.63
C ARG A 728 15.74 1.32 -25.55
N VAL A 729 15.79 2.58 -25.17
CA VAL A 729 16.55 3.62 -25.89
C VAL A 729 18.05 3.37 -25.80
N LEU A 730 18.58 3.04 -24.63
CA LEU A 730 20.02 2.85 -24.41
C LEU A 730 20.54 1.49 -24.87
N ASN A 731 19.70 0.44 -24.82
CA ASN A 731 20.06 -0.93 -25.19
C ASN A 731 19.05 -1.56 -26.17
N PRO A 732 18.80 -0.97 -27.34
CA PRO A 732 17.77 -1.42 -28.24
C PRO A 732 17.97 -2.85 -28.74
N ASP A 733 19.21 -3.36 -28.79
CA ASP A 733 19.50 -4.74 -29.24
C ASP A 733 19.34 -5.80 -28.14
N GLU A 734 19.19 -5.40 -26.88
CA GLU A 734 19.16 -6.31 -25.70
C GLU A 734 17.80 -6.35 -25.02
N THR A 735 16.86 -5.48 -25.40
CA THR A 735 15.49 -5.46 -24.89
C THR A 735 14.55 -6.26 -25.78
N ALA A 736 13.49 -6.80 -25.20
CA ALA A 736 12.49 -7.62 -25.91
C ALA A 736 11.52 -6.78 -26.74
N LEU A 737 11.30 -5.51 -26.37
CA LEU A 737 10.42 -4.58 -27.06
C LEU A 737 11.21 -3.45 -27.72
N ASP A 738 10.80 -3.04 -28.91
CA ASP A 738 11.26 -1.81 -29.54
C ASP A 738 10.44 -0.61 -29.06
N THR A 739 11.04 0.59 -29.07
CA THR A 739 10.26 1.83 -28.92
C THR A 739 9.49 2.13 -30.22
N ALA A 740 8.29 2.69 -30.10
CA ALA A 740 7.48 3.11 -31.24
C ALA A 740 8.09 4.29 -31.98
N VAL A 741 8.94 5.06 -31.31
CA VAL A 741 9.62 6.22 -31.89
C VAL A 741 11.12 6.15 -31.63
N ASP A 742 11.87 6.86 -32.47
CA ASP A 742 13.29 7.11 -32.29
C ASP A 742 13.45 8.38 -31.44
N TYR A 743 13.96 8.25 -30.21
CA TYR A 743 14.14 9.36 -29.29
C TYR A 743 15.48 10.09 -29.43
N VAL A 744 16.52 9.43 -29.92
CA VAL A 744 17.91 9.91 -29.84
C VAL A 744 18.68 9.78 -31.17
N GLY A 745 18.07 9.30 -32.25
CA GLY A 745 18.73 9.09 -33.54
C GLY A 745 19.76 7.96 -33.48
N ASP A 746 20.94 8.21 -34.04
CA ASP A 746 21.98 7.18 -34.23
C ASP A 746 22.72 6.78 -32.92
N SER A 747 22.71 7.63 -31.88
CA SER A 747 23.38 7.38 -30.61
C SER A 747 22.87 8.30 -29.50
N PRO A 748 22.67 7.79 -28.26
CA PRO A 748 22.26 8.59 -27.08
C PRO A 748 23.42 9.40 -26.45
N ASP A 749 24.65 9.31 -26.99
CA ASP A 749 25.84 9.85 -26.33
C ASP A 749 25.79 11.38 -26.16
N ASP A 750 25.27 12.11 -27.14
CA ASP A 750 25.16 13.57 -27.10
C ASP A 750 24.18 14.01 -25.99
N GLU A 751 23.05 13.33 -25.82
CA GLU A 751 22.04 13.56 -24.77
C GLU A 751 22.61 13.25 -23.38
N LEU A 752 23.30 12.12 -23.23
CA LEU A 752 23.93 11.72 -21.97
C LEU A 752 25.04 12.72 -21.55
N VAL A 753 25.91 13.17 -22.51
CA VAL A 753 26.94 14.20 -22.25
C VAL A 753 26.29 15.53 -21.90
N SER A 754 25.22 15.94 -22.59
CA SER A 754 24.47 17.18 -22.31
C SER A 754 23.87 17.14 -20.89
N ALA A 755 23.20 16.05 -20.52
CA ALA A 755 22.63 15.84 -19.20
C ALA A 755 23.68 15.95 -18.08
N PHE A 756 24.84 15.30 -18.25
CA PHE A 756 25.93 15.39 -17.28
C PHE A 756 26.45 16.80 -17.11
N LYS A 757 26.65 17.52 -18.21
CA LYS A 757 27.13 18.92 -18.18
C LYS A 757 26.12 19.85 -17.52
N ALA A 758 24.83 19.63 -17.76
CA ALA A 758 23.76 20.38 -17.11
C ALA A 758 23.77 20.16 -15.59
N ALA A 759 23.90 18.91 -15.14
CA ALA A 759 24.02 18.55 -13.72
C ALA A 759 25.27 19.18 -13.06
N VAL A 760 26.45 19.10 -13.72
CA VAL A 760 27.67 19.72 -13.21
C VAL A 760 27.55 21.25 -13.13
N SER A 761 26.84 21.86 -14.08
CA SER A 761 26.55 23.31 -14.05
C SER A 761 25.63 23.67 -12.88
N SER A 762 24.58 22.89 -12.62
CA SER A 762 23.68 23.06 -11.48
C SER A 762 24.44 22.97 -10.16
N LEU A 763 25.14 21.86 -9.94
CA LEU A 763 25.94 21.62 -8.73
C LEU A 763 27.04 22.64 -8.49
N SER A 764 27.68 23.13 -9.55
CA SER A 764 28.66 24.22 -9.45
C SER A 764 28.07 25.55 -9.00
N GLY A 765 26.74 25.73 -9.19
CA GLY A 765 26.00 26.88 -8.69
C GLY A 765 25.59 26.74 -7.23
N GLU A 766 25.41 25.50 -6.76
CA GLU A 766 24.96 25.16 -5.41
C GLU A 766 26.15 24.98 -4.45
N TYR A 767 27.16 24.28 -4.88
CA TYR A 767 28.34 23.94 -4.06
C TYR A 767 29.60 24.75 -4.47
N ASP A 768 30.33 25.21 -3.47
CA ASP A 768 31.63 25.82 -3.67
C ASP A 768 32.76 24.75 -3.79
N GLY A 769 33.78 25.01 -4.59
CA GLY A 769 35.01 24.24 -4.57
C GLY A 769 35.07 23.09 -5.59
N ASP A 770 35.82 22.06 -5.24
CA ASP A 770 36.08 20.89 -6.08
C ASP A 770 34.93 19.88 -6.00
N PRO A 771 34.58 19.18 -7.11
CA PRO A 771 33.51 18.18 -7.11
C PRO A 771 33.59 17.11 -6.01
N SER A 772 34.77 16.78 -5.50
CA SER A 772 34.92 15.89 -4.34
C SER A 772 34.29 16.42 -3.06
N SER A 773 33.98 17.73 -3.00
CA SER A 773 33.29 18.39 -1.89
C SER A 773 31.78 18.56 -2.12
N TRP A 774 31.26 18.16 -3.27
CA TRP A 774 29.81 18.25 -3.58
C TRP A 774 29.05 17.11 -2.91
N ARG A 775 28.76 17.31 -1.65
CA ARG A 775 28.13 16.30 -0.81
C ARG A 775 26.79 16.81 -0.31
N GLY A 776 25.72 16.25 -0.81
CA GLY A 776 24.37 16.55 -0.33
C GLY A 776 24.16 16.01 1.09
N ASP A 777 23.35 16.70 1.85
CA ASP A 777 22.94 16.20 3.17
C ASP A 777 22.12 14.89 2.99
N ALA A 778 22.45 13.88 3.78
CA ALA A 778 21.76 12.61 3.72
C ALA A 778 20.32 12.76 4.24
N SER A 779 19.37 12.27 3.47
CA SER A 779 17.99 12.24 3.87
C SER A 779 17.78 11.27 5.04
N LEU A 780 16.86 11.62 5.93
CA LEU A 780 16.47 10.78 7.06
C LEU A 780 15.01 10.34 6.91
N HIS A 781 14.72 9.14 7.33
CA HIS A 781 13.37 8.75 7.71
C HIS A 781 13.16 9.10 9.17
N THR A 782 12.26 10.03 9.44
CA THR A 782 11.87 10.35 10.81
C THR A 782 10.65 9.51 11.16
N PHE A 783 10.73 8.80 12.27
CA PHE A 783 9.57 8.14 12.87
C PHE A 783 8.68 9.23 13.45
N ASN A 784 7.91 9.83 12.56
CA ASN A 784 6.99 10.88 12.91
C ASN A 784 5.93 10.32 13.86
N ASN A 785 5.62 11.10 14.86
CA ASN A 785 4.38 10.93 15.58
C ASN A 785 3.26 10.79 14.54
N LEU A 786 2.42 9.78 14.68
CA LEU A 786 1.12 9.74 14.08
C LEU A 786 0.39 11.03 14.51
N ALA A 787 0.61 12.10 13.75
CA ALA A 787 -0.16 13.29 13.97
C ALA A 787 -1.54 13.00 13.42
N LEU A 788 -2.51 12.83 14.31
CA LEU A 788 -3.86 12.83 13.89
C LEU A 788 -4.29 14.26 13.67
N PHE A 789 -4.68 14.56 12.42
CA PHE A 789 -5.33 15.83 12.10
C PHE A 789 -4.46 17.05 12.43
N GLY A 790 -3.14 16.94 12.24
CA GLY A 790 -2.22 18.00 12.61
C GLY A 790 -2.01 18.19 14.12
N MET A 791 -2.62 17.32 14.93
CA MET A 791 -2.41 17.34 16.38
C MET A 791 -1.52 16.19 16.83
N PRO A 792 -0.38 16.45 17.45
CA PRO A 792 0.55 15.40 17.89
C PRO A 792 -0.13 14.45 18.88
N ILE A 793 0.00 13.14 18.63
CA ILE A 793 -0.39 12.12 19.59
C ILE A 793 0.74 11.98 20.62
N GLY A 794 0.83 12.92 21.54
CA GLY A 794 1.65 12.87 22.74
C GLY A 794 3.15 13.08 22.57
N VAL A 795 3.89 12.23 21.87
CA VAL A 795 5.37 12.32 21.76
C VAL A 795 5.77 12.74 20.36
N THR A 796 6.67 13.70 20.26
CA THR A 796 6.98 14.39 19.00
C THR A 796 7.81 13.61 17.99
N SER A 797 8.38 12.47 18.27
CA SER A 797 9.08 11.55 17.36
C SER A 797 9.82 10.50 18.20
N ALA A 798 9.86 9.27 17.77
CA ALA A 798 10.74 8.26 18.37
C ALA A 798 12.21 8.41 17.93
N GLY A 799 12.48 9.21 16.91
CA GLY A 799 13.82 9.40 16.35
C GLY A 799 13.83 9.39 14.84
N SER A 800 15.02 9.33 14.26
CA SER A 800 15.23 9.28 12.80
C SER A 800 16.28 8.23 12.49
N THR A 801 16.15 7.58 11.34
CA THR A 801 17.15 6.67 10.76
C THR A 801 17.60 7.16 9.39
N ALA A 802 18.75 6.71 8.92
CA ALA A 802 19.18 6.98 7.55
C ALA A 802 18.09 6.55 6.56
N ARG A 803 17.87 7.35 5.51
CA ARG A 803 16.95 6.97 4.44
C ARG A 803 17.43 5.69 3.78
N MET A 804 16.56 4.72 3.69
CA MET A 804 16.85 3.43 3.10
C MET A 804 15.60 2.85 2.43
N ASN A 805 15.78 2.03 1.40
CA ASN A 805 14.70 1.35 0.71
C ASN A 805 14.41 -0.03 1.36
N ARG A 806 14.18 -0.03 2.65
CA ARG A 806 13.97 -1.19 3.50
C ARG A 806 12.49 -1.36 3.85
N GLY A 807 12.08 -2.56 4.23
CA GLY A 807 10.77 -2.81 4.84
C GLY A 807 10.55 -1.99 6.11
N THR A 808 9.32 -1.59 6.39
CA THR A 808 8.90 -0.98 7.66
C THR A 808 9.13 -1.95 8.81
N GLU A 809 8.90 -3.23 8.54
CA GLU A 809 9.36 -4.38 9.33
C GLU A 809 10.17 -5.31 8.42
N ASN A 810 10.91 -6.24 8.99
CA ASN A 810 11.49 -7.36 8.29
C ASN A 810 11.36 -8.62 9.14
N HIS A 811 11.04 -9.72 8.48
CA HIS A 811 11.04 -11.04 9.11
C HIS A 811 11.77 -12.05 8.22
N PHE A 812 12.41 -13.01 8.88
CA PHE A 812 13.18 -14.07 8.27
C PHE A 812 12.82 -15.38 8.94
N VAL A 813 12.53 -16.41 8.15
CA VAL A 813 12.17 -17.72 8.68
C VAL A 813 12.89 -18.82 7.90
N ARG A 814 13.47 -19.77 8.61
CA ARG A 814 13.90 -21.06 8.08
C ARG A 814 13.01 -22.14 8.66
N MET A 815 12.26 -22.82 7.82
CA MET A 815 11.37 -23.90 8.22
C MET A 815 12.10 -25.23 8.26
N SER A 816 12.06 -25.90 9.41
CA SER A 816 12.70 -27.18 9.65
C SER A 816 12.03 -27.86 10.86
N ASP A 817 12.51 -29.04 11.26
CA ASP A 817 12.10 -29.68 12.54
C ASP A 817 12.39 -28.78 13.76
N ASP A 818 13.38 -27.88 13.66
CA ASP A 818 13.76 -26.89 14.65
C ASP A 818 13.86 -25.51 13.92
N PRO A 819 12.75 -24.80 13.72
CA PRO A 819 12.73 -23.60 12.92
C PRO A 819 13.51 -22.45 13.55
N THR A 820 14.13 -21.62 12.70
CA THR A 820 14.73 -20.35 13.11
C THR A 820 13.87 -19.22 12.54
N ALA A 821 13.47 -18.28 13.37
CA ALA A 821 12.71 -17.11 12.94
C ALA A 821 13.19 -15.85 13.67
N GLU A 822 13.39 -14.78 12.92
CA GLU A 822 13.81 -13.48 13.45
C GLU A 822 12.99 -12.38 12.79
N ASN A 823 12.76 -11.29 13.53
CA ASN A 823 12.08 -10.11 13.00
C ASN A 823 12.58 -8.80 13.62
N ILE A 824 12.06 -7.68 13.12
CA ILE A 824 12.25 -6.35 13.70
C ILE A 824 11.04 -5.48 13.39
N LEU A 825 10.50 -4.80 14.38
CA LEU A 825 9.35 -3.89 14.26
C LEU A 825 9.67 -2.51 14.86
N PRO A 826 10.28 -1.57 14.09
CA PRO A 826 10.55 -0.24 14.62
C PRO A 826 9.28 0.62 14.70
N PRO A 827 9.20 1.60 15.60
CA PRO A 827 10.17 1.84 16.65
C PRO A 827 10.06 0.86 17.82
N GLY A 828 8.90 0.25 18.07
CA GLY A 828 8.59 -0.71 19.12
C GLY A 828 7.14 -1.20 19.01
N ASN A 829 6.76 -2.15 19.85
CA ASN A 829 5.44 -2.78 19.80
C ASN A 829 4.36 -2.02 20.57
N ASP A 830 4.71 -1.22 21.59
CA ASP A 830 3.78 -0.41 22.36
C ASP A 830 3.46 0.92 21.65
N GLY A 831 2.26 1.43 21.84
CA GLY A 831 1.81 2.72 21.29
C GLY A 831 1.02 3.55 22.30
N TYR A 832 0.93 3.08 23.56
CA TYR A 832 0.22 3.81 24.59
C TYR A 832 1.05 4.99 25.12
N VAL A 833 0.43 6.16 25.20
CA VAL A 833 0.98 7.36 25.84
C VAL A 833 0.06 7.76 27.00
N ALA A 834 0.60 7.79 28.20
CA ALA A 834 -0.14 8.18 29.39
C ALA A 834 -0.55 9.68 29.35
N PRO A 835 -1.57 10.10 30.10
CA PRO A 835 -2.01 11.51 30.15
C PRO A 835 -0.94 12.53 30.58
N ASP A 836 0.12 12.09 31.23
CA ASP A 836 1.26 12.94 31.58
C ASP A 836 2.36 12.99 30.49
N GLY A 837 2.12 12.36 29.34
CA GLY A 837 3.04 12.28 28.20
C GLY A 837 4.12 11.21 28.33
N SER A 838 4.07 10.35 29.35
CA SER A 838 5.04 9.26 29.50
C SER A 838 4.66 8.05 28.63
N THR A 839 5.68 7.35 28.14
CA THR A 839 5.57 6.11 27.33
C THR A 839 6.11 4.92 28.10
N GLY A 840 5.67 3.72 27.70
CA GLY A 840 6.23 2.46 28.18
C GLY A 840 7.64 2.18 27.64
N PRO A 841 8.32 1.16 28.17
CA PRO A 841 9.67 0.81 27.76
C PRO A 841 9.75 0.24 26.33
N HIS A 842 8.65 -0.26 25.79
CA HIS A 842 8.58 -0.91 24.46
C HIS A 842 8.01 0.01 23.38
N TYR A 843 8.05 1.33 23.65
CA TYR A 843 7.57 2.34 22.70
C TYR A 843 8.56 2.58 21.53
N ASP A 844 9.89 2.54 21.82
CA ASP A 844 10.95 2.82 20.86
C ASP A 844 12.21 1.95 21.04
N ASP A 845 12.11 0.82 21.73
CA ASP A 845 13.22 -0.06 22.07
C ASP A 845 13.82 -0.82 20.87
N GLN A 846 13.10 -0.93 19.76
CA GLN A 846 13.57 -1.61 18.55
C GLN A 846 14.19 -0.65 17.51
N LEU A 847 14.10 0.67 17.67
CA LEU A 847 14.62 1.63 16.70
C LEU A 847 16.12 1.48 16.47
N SER A 848 16.91 1.41 17.53
CA SER A 848 18.37 1.25 17.40
C SER A 848 18.79 -0.10 16.82
N MET A 849 17.99 -1.14 17.02
CA MET A 849 18.22 -2.43 16.38
C MET A 849 17.96 -2.33 14.86
N PHE A 850 16.87 -1.68 14.48
CA PHE A 850 16.52 -1.44 13.09
C PHE A 850 17.60 -0.66 12.35
N GLU A 851 18.07 0.46 12.89
CA GLU A 851 19.16 1.27 12.32
C GLU A 851 20.43 0.47 12.04
N ASN A 852 20.74 -0.50 12.90
CA ASN A 852 21.95 -1.31 12.84
C ASN A 852 21.74 -2.68 12.21
N PHE A 853 20.64 -2.92 11.50
CA PHE A 853 20.29 -4.20 10.85
C PHE A 853 20.35 -5.41 11.81
N LYS A 854 20.01 -5.20 13.07
CA LYS A 854 19.87 -6.25 14.07
C LYS A 854 18.44 -6.71 14.15
N TYR A 855 18.28 -7.97 14.45
CA TYR A 855 16.97 -8.63 14.53
C TYR A 855 16.84 -9.33 15.87
N LYS A 856 15.63 -9.49 16.33
CA LYS A 856 15.30 -10.28 17.53
C LYS A 856 14.68 -11.62 17.14
N ASP A 857 14.74 -12.60 18.03
CA ASP A 857 14.06 -13.86 17.84
C ASP A 857 12.53 -13.64 17.78
N LEU A 858 11.86 -14.26 16.82
CA LEU A 858 10.41 -14.40 16.79
C LEU A 858 10.02 -15.58 17.67
N LEU A 859 9.65 -15.29 18.92
CA LEU A 859 9.34 -16.33 19.91
C LEU A 859 8.09 -17.13 19.52
N PHE A 860 8.16 -18.45 19.68
CA PHE A 860 7.09 -19.34 19.24
C PHE A 860 6.80 -20.49 20.21
N GLY A 861 7.82 -21.09 20.78
CA GLY A 861 7.72 -22.21 21.71
C GLY A 861 7.34 -21.77 23.13
N ASP A 862 6.49 -22.55 23.83
CA ASP A 862 6.05 -22.22 25.18
C ASP A 862 7.24 -22.00 26.15
N ASP A 863 8.30 -22.82 26.07
CA ASP A 863 9.49 -22.71 26.93
C ASP A 863 10.30 -21.43 26.65
N GLU A 864 10.39 -21.00 25.40
CA GLU A 864 11.06 -19.75 24.99
C GLU A 864 10.29 -18.53 25.48
N ILE A 865 8.98 -18.52 25.23
CA ILE A 865 8.07 -17.46 25.67
C ILE A 865 8.07 -17.34 27.21
N ASP A 866 8.01 -18.47 27.92
CA ASP A 866 8.07 -18.48 29.38
C ASP A 866 9.40 -17.91 29.92
N ALA A 867 10.50 -18.17 29.23
CA ALA A 867 11.82 -17.67 29.62
C ALA A 867 11.98 -16.16 29.37
N ALA A 868 11.31 -15.61 28.34
CA ALA A 868 11.37 -14.21 27.97
C ALA A 868 10.23 -13.37 28.59
N THR A 869 9.25 -14.00 29.26
CA THR A 869 8.07 -13.30 29.80
C THR A 869 8.45 -12.32 30.93
N GLU A 870 8.16 -11.06 30.75
CA GLU A 870 8.30 -10.01 31.78
C GLU A 870 7.02 -9.79 32.58
N SER A 871 5.85 -9.97 31.95
CA SER A 871 4.57 -9.81 32.63
C SER A 871 3.54 -10.85 32.20
N THR A 872 2.60 -11.14 33.09
CA THR A 872 1.49 -12.07 32.80
C THR A 872 0.18 -11.50 33.32
N GLN A 873 -0.84 -11.50 32.45
CA GLN A 873 -2.18 -11.04 32.76
C GLN A 873 -3.19 -12.17 32.49
N GLU A 874 -4.14 -12.38 33.39
CA GLU A 874 -5.25 -13.31 33.17
C GLU A 874 -6.56 -12.55 33.00
N ILE A 875 -7.26 -12.82 31.89
CA ILE A 875 -8.54 -12.20 31.57
C ILE A 875 -9.62 -13.28 31.63
N ALA A 876 -10.57 -13.14 32.54
CA ALA A 876 -11.75 -13.96 32.53
C ALA A 876 -12.73 -13.44 31.47
N ARG A 877 -13.16 -14.31 30.55
CA ARG A 877 -14.22 -13.98 29.58
C ARG A 877 -15.50 -13.67 30.37
N GLN A 878 -15.93 -12.41 30.41
CA GLN A 878 -17.25 -12.07 30.99
C GLN A 878 -18.34 -12.48 30.00
N THR A 879 -19.28 -13.28 30.48
CA THR A 879 -20.59 -13.37 29.85
C THR A 879 -21.39 -12.16 30.32
N ASP A 880 -21.56 -11.17 29.48
CA ASP A 880 -22.35 -9.99 29.80
C ASP A 880 -23.81 -10.42 29.94
N THR A 881 -24.27 -10.59 31.19
CA THR A 881 -25.70 -10.67 31.48
C THR A 881 -26.21 -9.25 31.57
N VAL A 882 -26.73 -8.72 30.48
CA VAL A 882 -27.58 -7.53 30.53
C VAL A 882 -28.84 -7.92 31.30
N THR A 883 -28.95 -7.52 32.53
CA THR A 883 -30.19 -7.53 33.26
C THR A 883 -31.07 -6.40 32.72
N PRO A 884 -32.26 -6.66 32.18
CA PRO A 884 -33.17 -5.60 31.81
C PRO A 884 -33.60 -4.88 33.10
N ASP A 885 -33.31 -3.59 33.19
CA ASP A 885 -33.94 -2.75 34.20
C ASP A 885 -35.42 -2.66 33.89
N ASP A 886 -36.17 -3.34 34.73
CA ASP A 886 -37.64 -3.29 34.79
C ASP A 886 -38.04 -2.08 35.64
N ASP A 887 -38.12 -0.88 35.03
CA ASP A 887 -38.73 0.28 35.70
C ASP A 887 -39.83 0.91 34.84
N THR A 888 -40.96 0.28 34.86
CA THR A 888 -42.23 0.88 34.48
C THR A 888 -42.78 1.72 35.62
N THR A 889 -42.55 3.03 35.57
CA THR A 889 -43.44 3.97 36.28
C THR A 889 -43.91 5.06 35.35
N THR A 890 -45.15 4.94 34.96
CA THR A 890 -45.96 6.00 34.40
C THR A 890 -46.15 7.13 35.40
N SER A 891 -45.95 8.40 34.98
CA SER A 891 -46.79 9.48 35.48
C SER A 891 -46.77 10.70 34.58
N ASP A 892 -47.99 11.13 34.33
CA ASP A 892 -48.50 12.26 33.56
C ASP A 892 -47.90 13.65 33.82
N ASP A 893 -47.87 14.38 32.73
CA ASP A 893 -48.37 15.74 32.52
C ASP A 893 -47.92 16.91 33.45
N SER A 894 -47.20 17.87 32.89
CA SER A 894 -47.66 19.27 32.87
C SER A 894 -46.72 20.27 32.16
N THR A 895 -47.35 20.97 31.27
CA THR A 895 -46.97 22.19 30.55
C THR A 895 -46.43 23.32 31.43
N ALA A 896 -45.39 24.04 30.96
CA ALA A 896 -45.28 25.52 30.98
C ALA A 896 -44.04 26.01 30.20
N THR A 897 -44.32 26.82 29.21
CA THR A 897 -43.44 27.81 28.53
C THR A 897 -43.55 29.14 29.22
N PRO A 898 -42.85 30.21 28.75
CA PRO A 898 -41.44 30.55 28.81
C PRO A 898 -41.21 31.91 29.53
N ASP A 899 -40.00 32.27 29.82
CA ASP A 899 -39.73 33.73 29.82
C ASP A 899 -38.21 34.00 29.58
N GLY A 900 -37.96 35.02 28.71
CA GLY A 900 -36.67 35.42 28.25
C GLY A 900 -35.99 36.47 29.14
N SER A 901 -34.73 36.57 28.95
CA SER A 901 -34.02 37.86 29.03
C SER A 901 -32.55 37.74 28.60
N THR A 902 -32.20 38.38 27.51
CA THR A 902 -30.85 38.95 27.29
C THR A 902 -30.63 40.14 28.23
N PRO A 903 -29.39 40.56 28.53
CA PRO A 903 -28.63 41.46 27.72
C PRO A 903 -27.11 41.35 27.73
N ASP A 904 -26.50 41.58 26.60
CA ASP A 904 -25.75 42.76 26.17
C ASP A 904 -24.31 42.97 26.68
N SER A 905 -23.43 42.93 25.68
CA SER A 905 -22.24 43.73 25.33
C SER A 905 -21.15 44.00 26.36
N SER A 906 -19.90 43.70 26.00
CA SER A 906 -18.88 44.70 25.69
C SER A 906 -17.47 44.11 25.45
N THR A 907 -16.97 44.43 24.29
CA THR A 907 -15.51 44.46 23.96
C THR A 907 -14.81 45.57 24.77
N PRO A 908 -13.50 45.58 24.96
CA PRO A 908 -12.60 46.01 23.90
C PRO A 908 -11.23 45.39 23.79
N ALA A 909 -10.67 45.66 22.59
CA ALA A 909 -9.35 45.30 22.11
C ALA A 909 -8.17 45.88 22.89
N SER A 910 -7.01 45.21 22.78
CA SER A 910 -5.73 45.92 22.68
C SER A 910 -4.75 45.07 21.86
N GLU A 911 -4.26 45.72 20.81
CA GLU A 911 -3.11 45.35 19.98
C GLU A 911 -1.84 45.19 20.80
N ASP A 912 -0.97 44.24 20.41
CA ASP A 912 0.43 44.55 20.35
C ASP A 912 1.17 43.60 19.35
N ASP A 913 1.91 44.29 18.57
CA ASP A 913 2.73 43.99 17.43
C ASP A 913 3.91 43.05 17.79
N ALA A 914 4.13 41.96 17.04
CA ALA A 914 5.46 41.36 16.90
C ALA A 914 5.60 40.67 15.55
N THR A 915 6.31 41.30 14.66
CA THR A 915 6.79 40.82 13.37
C THR A 915 7.64 39.55 13.50
N PRO A 916 7.43 38.53 12.71
CA PRO A 916 8.40 37.46 12.52
C PRO A 916 9.37 37.78 11.38
N THR A 917 10.60 37.60 11.65
CA THR A 917 11.69 37.64 10.72
C THR A 917 11.60 36.50 9.70
N THR A 918 11.65 36.90 8.45
CA THR A 918 11.82 36.03 7.28
C THR A 918 13.10 35.23 7.35
N GLY A 919 12.98 33.91 7.37
CA GLY A 919 14.09 33.00 7.06
C GLY A 919 13.81 32.40 5.67
N ASP A 920 14.70 32.68 4.75
CA ASP A 920 14.68 32.12 3.41
C ASP A 920 14.77 30.58 3.46
N SER A 921 13.76 29.91 2.95
CA SER A 921 13.79 28.46 2.71
C SER A 921 14.20 28.20 1.25
N VAL A 922 15.38 27.62 1.10
CA VAL A 922 15.86 27.04 -0.15
C VAL A 922 15.02 25.81 -0.49
N PRO A 923 14.56 25.62 -1.74
CA PRO A 923 13.77 24.44 -2.11
C PRO A 923 14.69 23.22 -2.27
N GLY A 924 14.87 22.48 -1.20
CA GLY A 924 15.40 21.13 -1.28
C GLY A 924 14.32 20.18 -1.82
N PHE A 925 14.62 19.47 -2.89
CA PHE A 925 13.77 18.39 -3.41
C PHE A 925 13.65 17.29 -2.37
N THR A 926 12.59 17.34 -1.59
CA THR A 926 12.19 16.22 -0.78
C THR A 926 11.52 15.21 -1.71
N VAL A 927 12.21 14.13 -2.01
CA VAL A 927 11.53 12.96 -2.63
C VAL A 927 10.59 12.41 -1.59
N LEU A 928 9.34 12.81 -1.68
CA LEU A 928 8.25 12.27 -0.89
C LEU A 928 8.16 10.76 -1.17
N SER A 929 8.04 9.99 -0.11
CA SER A 929 7.87 8.54 -0.16
C SER A 929 6.75 8.14 -1.13
N GLY A 930 7.03 7.24 -2.01
CA GLY A 930 6.18 6.55 -2.97
C GLY A 930 4.98 7.28 -3.56
N ALA A 931 3.85 7.37 -2.91
CA ALA A 931 2.64 7.94 -3.49
C ALA A 931 2.57 9.48 -3.44
N ALA A 932 3.05 10.13 -2.39
CA ALA A 932 3.01 11.59 -2.30
C ALA A 932 4.03 12.31 -3.22
N ALA A 933 5.15 11.64 -3.58
CA ALA A 933 6.10 12.16 -4.58
C ALA A 933 5.57 12.04 -6.01
N VAL A 934 4.79 11.01 -6.25
CA VAL A 934 4.07 10.77 -7.49
C VAL A 934 3.16 11.93 -7.86
N PHE A 935 2.46 12.47 -6.87
CA PHE A 935 1.46 13.52 -7.07
C PHE A 935 2.05 14.94 -7.03
N GLY A 936 3.20 15.15 -6.42
CA GLY A 936 3.81 16.47 -6.26
C GLY A 936 4.48 17.03 -7.53
N SER A 937 5.03 16.18 -8.40
CA SER A 937 5.83 16.65 -9.56
C SER A 937 4.95 17.20 -10.69
N ALA A 938 3.82 16.59 -10.97
CA ALA A 938 2.88 17.09 -11.99
C ALA A 938 2.25 18.43 -11.57
N LEU A 939 2.04 18.64 -10.28
CA LEU A 939 1.40 19.84 -9.72
C LEU A 939 2.30 21.07 -9.62
N VAL A 940 3.61 20.89 -9.40
CA VAL A 940 4.54 22.04 -9.41
C VAL A 940 4.66 22.63 -10.80
N TRP A 941 4.48 21.84 -11.85
CA TRP A 941 4.47 22.33 -13.22
C TRP A 941 3.18 23.09 -13.57
N LEU A 942 2.02 22.58 -13.15
CA LEU A 942 0.71 23.22 -13.37
C LEU A 942 0.57 24.54 -12.60
N HIS A 943 1.06 24.61 -11.36
CA HIS A 943 0.99 25.82 -10.54
C HIS A 943 1.87 26.98 -11.06
N LYS A 944 2.95 26.66 -11.82
CA LYS A 944 3.78 27.70 -12.43
C LYS A 944 3.15 28.36 -13.67
N ARG A 945 2.22 27.69 -14.37
CA ARG A 945 1.52 28.28 -15.53
C ARG A 945 0.30 29.11 -15.17
N GLY A 946 -0.42 28.79 -14.09
CA GLY A 946 -1.59 29.54 -13.63
C GLY A 946 -1.31 30.92 -12.98
N GLY A 947 -0.04 31.33 -12.90
CA GLY A 947 0.39 32.61 -12.31
C GLY A 947 0.85 33.66 -13.31
N GLU A 948 0.79 33.40 -14.62
CA GLU A 948 1.22 34.33 -15.68
C GLU A 948 0.08 34.65 -16.69
N GLU A 949 -1.17 34.85 -16.25
CA GLU A 949 -2.17 35.58 -16.99
C GLU A 949 -2.75 36.72 -16.13
#